data_3dc06b744ecf545260c188fa7a40605f
#
_entry.id   3dc06b744ecf545260c188fa7a40605f
#
_cell.length_a   1.000
_cell.length_b   1.000
_cell.length_c   1.000
_cell.angle_alpha   90.00
_cell.angle_beta   90.00
_cell.angle_gamma   90.00
#
_symmetry.space_group_name_H-M   'P 1'
#
loop_
_entity.id
_entity.type
_entity.pdbx_description
1 polymer ?
#
loop_
_entity_poly.entity_id
_entity_poly.type
_entity_poly.pdbx_seq_one_letter_code
_entity_poly.pdbx_strand_id
1 'polypeptide(L)'
;VLTDNNHQVFIDPETLHIAVADTTVSRGTEKQPVSDLTEYPRRVSWFWPDRDMNVTAVLNDTELTLTFTTNQPQNFQWFTLPDNTVSALYMPLGEGRHIPLNNEQWRHYMVTEQDNIDTNQDLQLPLWSQQQDRVYSWVLLSPFHNRLHFEEKQQRLQMSAVHQFNRFNQQQPFTVLLHTGDTPLDGALRYRRWLQDNKQFTSLEEKFAQIPDGKKLIGATHIYLWGKSIIDQQDITDWPGLVRYLQSPAGNGLWAAMEPQSRDAFAALNGKTPEKWQQPFLADALNQALKKVTPLSRTPDDSDFIAAQKTQARAIRSAVKQQLSPFLAPEANWGQGLSLPLLTALTGAKLDKLWLGTDNWTATWYQPQAVSYAKEHGYLIASYDSYDTAIPSGKNTEWLTAHIPSELREKCAIVTGTGRKLPGFGGDGYYLNPGCMQDFSETRMTELVQLTGINSLFLDVDGTGMVSDDYNPASHTGADAMAAARNNRLRSVAENIRIPLGSEDGNAVTAQYLMFAHGTETRGFGWSDADIHRNKQSPYYLGAWWPENEPAIFFTPGKLKDIYLTTEFDPRWRLPLYQAVFHDAVITTLDNLKFPAVTTTRELLSQLYNTPPLYNLSRNTVQKRLPAMIKSDSIFRPLHQQLWNKALTGFRWLDSDGLVQQTQFSDGSVITVNFADHAIAGYPPRSLSAIPAEGKPVNAAF
;
A
#
# COMPACT_ATOMS: atom_id res chain seq x y z
N VAL A 1 -3.19 -12.38 41.97
CA VAL A 1 -3.48 -13.46 41.02
C VAL A 1 -4.90 -13.35 40.53
N LEU A 2 -5.07 -13.33 39.22
CA LEU A 2 -6.38 -13.38 38.61
C LEU A 2 -6.66 -14.80 38.13
N THR A 3 -7.90 -15.28 38.32
CA THR A 3 -8.29 -16.64 37.96
C THR A 3 -9.65 -16.66 37.26
N ASP A 4 -9.71 -17.34 36.13
CA ASP A 4 -10.95 -17.62 35.40
C ASP A 4 -10.88 -19.01 34.76
N ASN A 5 -11.84 -19.89 35.08
CA ASN A 5 -11.95 -21.23 34.49
C ASN A 5 -10.65 -22.03 34.36
N ASN A 6 -9.86 -22.13 35.43
CA ASN A 6 -8.55 -22.77 35.47
C ASN A 6 -7.40 -22.00 34.80
N HIS A 7 -7.65 -20.81 34.24
CA HIS A 7 -6.60 -19.93 33.78
C HIS A 7 -6.15 -19.02 34.92
N GLN A 8 -4.84 -18.91 35.10
CA GLN A 8 -4.26 -18.06 36.12
C GLN A 8 -3.31 -17.05 35.50
N VAL A 9 -3.47 -15.78 35.89
CA VAL A 9 -2.60 -14.69 35.48
C VAL A 9 -2.06 -14.02 36.74
N PHE A 10 -0.73 -13.90 36.80
CA PHE A 10 0.00 -13.25 37.88
C PHE A 10 0.42 -11.85 37.42
N ILE A 11 0.06 -10.84 38.18
CA ILE A 11 0.44 -9.45 37.91
C ILE A 11 1.09 -8.87 39.14
N ASP A 12 2.31 -8.32 38.99
CA ASP A 12 2.95 -7.50 40.02
C ASP A 12 2.51 -6.04 39.81
N PRO A 13 1.73 -5.45 40.70
CA PRO A 13 1.26 -4.09 40.55
C PRO A 13 2.38 -3.03 40.67
N GLU A 14 3.54 -3.36 41.24
CA GLU A 14 4.65 -2.44 41.34
C GLU A 14 5.42 -2.28 40.02
N THR A 15 5.47 -3.32 39.19
CA THR A 15 6.31 -3.37 37.98
C THR A 15 5.51 -3.64 36.70
N LEU A 16 4.24 -4.06 36.81
CA LEU A 16 3.45 -4.61 35.74
C LEU A 16 4.10 -5.87 35.13
N HIS A 17 4.88 -6.61 35.88
CA HIS A 17 5.32 -7.93 35.47
C HIS A 17 4.10 -8.85 35.36
N ILE A 18 3.96 -9.52 34.22
CA ILE A 18 2.79 -10.36 33.93
C ILE A 18 3.27 -11.77 33.56
N ALA A 19 2.69 -12.77 34.20
CA ALA A 19 2.88 -14.17 33.84
C ALA A 19 1.53 -14.86 33.63
N VAL A 20 1.43 -15.68 32.61
CA VAL A 20 0.31 -16.57 32.35
C VAL A 20 0.72 -17.97 32.80
N ALA A 21 0.05 -18.51 33.83
CA ALA A 21 0.53 -19.67 34.57
C ALA A 21 2.02 -19.46 34.98
N ASP A 22 2.90 -20.32 34.56
CA ASP A 22 4.32 -20.25 34.92
C ASP A 22 5.17 -19.46 33.90
N THR A 23 4.55 -18.92 32.84
CA THR A 23 5.26 -18.28 31.73
C THR A 23 5.20 -16.77 31.87
N THR A 24 6.34 -16.12 32.05
CA THR A 24 6.44 -14.65 32.00
C THR A 24 6.20 -14.17 30.57
N VAL A 25 5.20 -13.31 30.40
CA VAL A 25 4.84 -12.75 29.08
C VAL A 25 5.22 -11.30 28.92
N SER A 26 5.46 -10.59 30.05
CA SER A 26 6.05 -9.24 30.06
C SER A 26 6.80 -9.02 31.36
N ARG A 27 7.98 -8.42 31.26
CA ARG A 27 8.72 -7.97 32.45
C ARG A 27 8.24 -6.62 32.95
N GLY A 28 7.37 -5.96 32.19
CA GLY A 28 6.76 -4.69 32.58
C GLY A 28 7.70 -3.50 32.55
N THR A 29 7.67 -2.70 33.60
CA THR A 29 8.37 -1.42 33.73
C THR A 29 9.18 -1.37 35.04
N GLU A 30 9.76 -0.22 35.30
CA GLU A 30 10.45 0.02 36.56
C GLU A 30 9.50 -0.01 37.76
N LYS A 31 10.03 -0.36 38.93
CA LYS A 31 9.27 -0.45 40.17
C LYS A 31 8.67 0.90 40.57
N GLN A 32 7.38 0.89 40.88
CA GLN A 32 6.59 2.05 41.26
C GLN A 32 5.94 1.87 42.62
N PRO A 33 5.82 2.94 43.45
CA PRO A 33 4.90 2.91 44.58
C PRO A 33 3.46 2.63 44.12
N VAL A 34 2.74 1.87 44.91
CA VAL A 34 1.35 1.46 44.62
C VAL A 34 0.42 1.91 45.74
N SER A 35 -0.72 2.49 45.38
CA SER A 35 -1.80 2.79 46.35
C SER A 35 -3.16 2.30 45.78
N ASP A 36 -4.14 2.27 46.65
CA ASP A 36 -5.53 1.92 46.29
C ASP A 36 -5.68 0.56 45.60
N LEU A 37 -4.85 -0.40 45.99
CA LEU A 37 -4.91 -1.74 45.43
C LEU A 37 -6.22 -2.44 45.84
N THR A 38 -7.00 -2.85 44.83
CA THR A 38 -8.24 -3.57 44.99
C THR A 38 -8.22 -4.86 44.18
N GLU A 39 -8.43 -6.00 44.82
CA GLU A 39 -8.36 -7.32 44.20
C GLU A 39 -9.71 -8.04 44.28
N TYR A 40 -10.10 -8.57 43.13
CA TYR A 40 -11.22 -9.52 42.95
C TYR A 40 -10.70 -10.73 42.14
N PRO A 41 -11.44 -11.86 42.10
CA PRO A 41 -10.93 -13.05 41.40
C PRO A 41 -10.56 -12.82 39.94
N ARG A 42 -11.30 -11.94 39.22
CA ARG A 42 -11.09 -11.65 37.80
C ARG A 42 -10.66 -10.23 37.51
N ARG A 43 -10.46 -9.43 38.51
CA ARG A 43 -10.15 -8.01 38.34
C ARG A 43 -9.21 -7.52 39.42
N VAL A 44 -8.23 -6.72 39.04
CA VAL A 44 -7.38 -5.97 39.94
C VAL A 44 -7.24 -4.54 39.42
N SER A 45 -7.22 -3.59 40.37
CA SER A 45 -6.98 -2.18 40.02
C SER A 45 -6.09 -1.55 41.08
N TRP A 46 -5.30 -0.57 40.67
CA TRP A 46 -4.42 0.18 41.55
C TRP A 46 -4.11 1.55 40.98
N PHE A 47 -3.46 2.37 41.79
CA PHE A 47 -2.99 3.70 41.42
C PHE A 47 -1.49 3.79 41.58
N TRP A 48 -0.79 4.38 40.59
CA TRP A 48 0.63 4.73 40.70
C TRP A 48 0.76 6.24 40.99
N PRO A 49 1.01 6.64 42.28
CA PRO A 49 1.06 8.07 42.63
C PRO A 49 2.13 8.85 41.85
N ASP A 50 3.29 8.25 41.61
CA ASP A 50 4.39 8.93 40.92
C ASP A 50 4.12 9.19 39.46
N ARG A 51 3.17 8.47 38.87
CA ARG A 51 2.73 8.64 37.49
C ARG A 51 1.36 9.30 37.35
N ASP A 52 0.65 9.51 38.42
CA ASP A 52 -0.76 9.92 38.38
C ASP A 52 -1.57 9.02 37.43
N MET A 53 -1.47 7.72 37.62
CA MET A 53 -2.03 6.74 36.68
C MET A 53 -2.82 5.66 37.41
N ASN A 54 -4.06 5.45 36.96
CA ASN A 54 -4.87 4.30 37.35
C ASN A 54 -4.64 3.14 36.37
N VAL A 55 -4.49 1.94 36.93
CA VAL A 55 -4.34 0.72 36.17
C VAL A 55 -5.44 -0.26 36.55
N THR A 56 -6.07 -0.86 35.56
CA THR A 56 -7.06 -1.91 35.76
C THR A 56 -6.71 -3.10 34.87
N ALA A 57 -6.75 -4.29 35.45
CA ALA A 57 -6.58 -5.53 34.70
C ALA A 57 -7.80 -6.42 34.91
N VAL A 58 -8.39 -6.93 33.85
CA VAL A 58 -9.56 -7.81 33.90
C VAL A 58 -9.25 -9.08 33.12
N LEU A 59 -9.40 -10.21 33.77
CA LEU A 59 -9.27 -11.53 33.13
C LEU A 59 -10.67 -12.04 32.77
N ASN A 60 -10.85 -12.34 31.50
CA ASN A 60 -12.06 -12.92 30.98
C ASN A 60 -11.70 -14.12 30.10
N ASP A 61 -11.97 -15.32 30.61
CA ASP A 61 -11.55 -16.57 29.99
C ASP A 61 -10.00 -16.60 29.83
N THR A 62 -9.51 -16.68 28.60
CA THR A 62 -8.06 -16.70 28.30
C THR A 62 -7.48 -15.34 27.98
N GLU A 63 -8.25 -14.27 28.19
CA GLU A 63 -7.85 -12.93 27.77
C GLU A 63 -7.73 -11.97 28.93
N LEU A 64 -6.62 -11.23 28.96
CA LEU A 64 -6.39 -10.17 29.93
C LEU A 64 -6.51 -8.80 29.26
N THR A 65 -7.38 -7.95 29.77
CA THR A 65 -7.50 -6.57 29.31
C THR A 65 -6.87 -5.64 30.31
N LEU A 66 -5.89 -4.85 29.87
CA LEU A 66 -5.24 -3.81 30.65
C LEU A 66 -5.77 -2.45 30.21
N THR A 67 -6.11 -1.60 31.17
CA THR A 67 -6.57 -0.22 30.93
C THR A 67 -5.77 0.73 31.81
N PHE A 68 -5.20 1.76 31.19
CA PHE A 68 -4.41 2.80 31.83
C PHE A 68 -5.09 4.15 31.62
N THR A 69 -5.28 4.90 32.69
CA THR A 69 -5.83 6.27 32.62
C THR A 69 -4.95 7.22 33.42
N THR A 70 -4.74 8.41 32.90
CA THR A 70 -3.97 9.46 33.57
C THR A 70 -4.50 10.84 33.20
N ASN A 71 -4.19 11.85 34.01
CA ASN A 71 -4.45 13.25 33.68
C ASN A 71 -3.17 13.99 33.28
N GLN A 72 -2.02 13.30 33.23
CA GLN A 72 -0.72 13.92 32.94
C GLN A 72 -0.16 13.47 31.62
N PRO A 73 0.33 14.40 30.79
CA PRO A 73 1.16 14.03 29.63
C PRO A 73 2.41 13.30 30.10
N GLN A 74 2.67 12.14 29.50
CA GLN A 74 3.86 11.34 29.83
C GLN A 74 4.11 10.26 28.80
N ASN A 75 5.35 9.82 28.71
CA ASN A 75 5.72 8.59 28.01
C ASN A 75 5.73 7.45 29.01
N PHE A 76 5.04 6.38 28.67
CA PHE A 76 4.87 5.24 29.58
C PHE A 76 5.34 3.95 28.92
N GLN A 77 6.50 3.44 29.38
CA GLN A 77 6.96 2.11 29.01
C GLN A 77 6.19 1.10 29.85
N TRP A 78 5.33 0.32 29.23
CA TRP A 78 4.46 -0.62 29.92
C TRP A 78 4.81 -2.09 29.66
N PHE A 79 5.62 -2.36 28.65
CA PHE A 79 5.96 -3.70 28.21
C PHE A 79 7.46 -3.83 27.99
N THR A 80 8.03 -4.95 28.45
CA THR A 80 9.39 -5.38 28.12
C THR A 80 9.35 -6.88 27.80
N LEU A 81 9.91 -7.26 26.66
CA LEU A 81 9.94 -8.64 26.19
C LEU A 81 10.73 -9.52 27.18
N PRO A 82 10.21 -10.70 27.56
CA PRO A 82 10.93 -11.63 28.45
C PRO A 82 12.24 -12.11 27.85
N ASP A 83 13.25 -12.33 28.71
CA ASP A 83 14.52 -12.90 28.31
C ASP A 83 14.42 -14.43 28.16
N ASN A 84 15.15 -15.00 27.19
CA ASN A 84 15.42 -16.42 27.00
C ASN A 84 14.24 -17.37 26.77
N THR A 85 13.01 -16.94 26.92
CA THR A 85 11.82 -17.82 26.74
C THR A 85 11.08 -17.58 25.44
N VAL A 86 11.33 -16.43 24.79
CA VAL A 86 10.71 -16.08 23.51
C VAL A 86 11.62 -16.53 22.37
N SER A 87 11.13 -17.41 21.51
CA SER A 87 11.89 -17.90 20.35
C SER A 87 11.73 -17.02 19.12
N ALA A 88 10.55 -16.41 18.94
CA ALA A 88 10.24 -15.59 17.78
C ALA A 88 9.17 -14.55 18.09
N LEU A 89 9.17 -13.48 17.28
CA LEU A 89 8.08 -12.51 17.19
C LEU A 89 7.35 -12.70 15.88
N TYR A 90 6.03 -12.55 15.90
CA TYR A 90 5.18 -12.48 14.72
C TYR A 90 4.63 -11.07 14.63
N MET A 91 5.09 -10.33 13.62
CA MET A 91 4.80 -8.91 13.50
C MET A 91 4.20 -8.57 12.14
N PRO A 92 3.13 -7.75 12.09
CA PRO A 92 2.51 -7.34 10.84
C PRO A 92 3.27 -6.18 10.16
N LEU A 93 4.56 -6.37 9.95
CA LEU A 93 5.37 -5.59 9.04
C LEU A 93 5.00 -6.05 7.62
N GLY A 94 4.37 -5.16 6.85
CA GLY A 94 3.74 -5.58 5.61
C GLY A 94 2.64 -6.60 5.87
N GLU A 95 2.64 -7.69 5.13
CA GLU A 95 1.71 -8.80 5.30
C GLU A 95 1.89 -9.48 6.66
N GLY A 96 3.11 -9.77 7.03
CA GLY A 96 3.49 -10.40 8.28
C GLY A 96 4.88 -11.01 8.23
N ARG A 97 5.58 -10.96 9.34
CA ARG A 97 6.95 -11.47 9.46
C ARG A 97 7.09 -12.39 10.66
N HIS A 98 7.81 -13.48 10.45
CA HIS A 98 8.29 -14.36 11.49
C HIS A 98 9.74 -13.97 11.82
N ILE A 99 9.96 -13.40 12.99
CA ILE A 99 11.24 -12.82 13.38
C ILE A 99 11.90 -13.66 14.47
N PRO A 100 12.88 -14.52 14.14
CA PRO A 100 13.63 -15.26 15.15
C PRO A 100 14.56 -14.33 15.90
N LEU A 101 14.54 -14.36 17.25
CA LEU A 101 15.26 -13.39 18.07
C LEU A 101 16.78 -13.58 18.10
N ASN A 102 17.26 -14.79 17.78
CA ASN A 102 18.69 -15.11 17.78
C ASN A 102 19.33 -15.11 16.37
N ASN A 103 18.59 -14.71 15.34
CA ASN A 103 19.12 -14.61 13.98
C ASN A 103 19.85 -13.28 13.79
N GLU A 104 21.11 -13.33 13.36
CA GLU A 104 21.95 -12.14 13.21
C GLU A 104 21.41 -11.12 12.23
N GLN A 105 20.93 -11.55 11.06
CA GLN A 105 20.40 -10.65 10.03
C GLN A 105 19.12 -9.98 10.52
N TRP A 106 18.24 -10.71 11.20
CA TRP A 106 17.02 -10.15 11.76
C TRP A 106 17.32 -9.17 12.91
N ARG A 107 18.28 -9.49 13.80
CA ARG A 107 18.67 -8.56 14.85
C ARG A 107 19.19 -7.25 14.25
N HIS A 108 20.09 -7.34 13.28
CA HIS A 108 20.66 -6.17 12.63
C HIS A 108 19.56 -5.33 11.94
N TYR A 109 18.70 -5.97 11.17
CA TYR A 109 17.59 -5.29 10.48
C TYR A 109 16.65 -4.58 11.44
N MET A 110 16.21 -5.25 12.49
CA MET A 110 15.27 -4.67 13.46
C MET A 110 15.88 -3.50 14.23
N VAL A 111 17.15 -3.59 14.59
CA VAL A 111 17.84 -2.51 15.34
C VAL A 111 18.19 -1.34 14.43
N THR A 112 18.57 -1.56 13.19
CA THR A 112 19.01 -0.48 12.29
C THR A 112 17.88 0.15 11.49
N GLU A 113 16.88 -0.62 11.04
CA GLU A 113 15.80 -0.13 10.18
C GLU A 113 14.43 -0.06 10.88
N GLN A 114 14.23 -0.84 11.95
CA GLN A 114 12.95 -0.93 12.64
C GLN A 114 13.05 -0.59 14.14
N ASP A 115 14.07 0.10 14.52
CA ASP A 115 14.39 0.45 15.92
C ASP A 115 13.23 1.13 16.68
N ASN A 116 12.51 2.02 16.00
CA ASN A 116 11.47 2.84 16.61
C ASN A 116 10.18 2.76 15.76
N ILE A 117 9.47 1.66 15.89
CA ILE A 117 8.22 1.42 15.15
C ILE A 117 7.09 2.27 15.75
N ASP A 118 6.40 3.01 14.89
CA ASP A 118 5.10 3.60 15.17
C ASP A 118 4.04 2.56 14.80
N THR A 119 3.25 2.09 15.76
CA THR A 119 2.38 0.94 15.55
C THR A 119 1.21 1.19 14.60
N ASN A 120 0.78 2.45 14.41
CA ASN A 120 -0.27 2.74 13.42
C ASN A 120 0.27 2.99 12.02
N GLN A 121 1.49 3.48 11.89
CA GLN A 121 2.09 3.78 10.58
C GLN A 121 2.89 2.61 10.02
N ASP A 122 3.70 1.97 10.87
CA ASP A 122 4.70 0.99 10.44
C ASP A 122 4.20 -0.45 10.50
N LEU A 123 3.14 -0.73 11.27
CA LEU A 123 2.47 -2.02 11.33
C LEU A 123 1.12 -1.95 10.60
N GLN A 124 0.80 -2.99 9.84
CA GLN A 124 -0.51 -3.06 9.15
C GLN A 124 -1.65 -3.39 10.10
N LEU A 125 -1.33 -4.04 11.22
CA LEU A 125 -2.29 -4.38 12.28
C LEU A 125 -1.73 -3.86 13.61
N PRO A 126 -2.57 -3.41 14.56
CA PRO A 126 -2.09 -2.88 15.83
C PRO A 126 -1.82 -3.99 16.83
N LEU A 127 -0.90 -4.88 16.52
CA LEU A 127 -0.59 -6.03 17.37
C LEU A 127 0.80 -6.60 17.08
N TRP A 128 1.29 -7.39 18.02
CA TRP A 128 2.37 -8.34 17.79
C TRP A 128 2.10 -9.61 18.61
N SER A 129 2.71 -10.72 18.20
CA SER A 129 2.65 -11.98 18.93
C SER A 129 4.06 -12.46 19.27
N GLN A 130 4.17 -13.20 20.36
CA GLN A 130 5.41 -13.81 20.79
C GLN A 130 5.26 -15.32 20.97
N GLN A 131 6.18 -16.08 20.39
CA GLN A 131 6.21 -17.52 20.49
C GLN A 131 6.98 -17.93 21.74
N GLN A 132 6.32 -18.58 22.66
CA GLN A 132 6.90 -19.18 23.87
C GLN A 132 6.41 -20.63 23.95
N ASP A 133 6.02 -21.10 25.12
CA ASP A 133 5.30 -22.39 25.26
C ASP A 133 3.98 -22.39 24.48
N ARG A 134 3.33 -21.22 24.43
CA ARG A 134 2.16 -20.94 23.58
C ARG A 134 2.43 -19.63 22.82
N VAL A 135 1.44 -19.17 22.07
CA VAL A 135 1.52 -17.89 21.37
C VAL A 135 0.75 -16.82 22.15
N TYR A 136 1.46 -15.82 22.63
CA TYR A 136 0.87 -14.71 23.38
C TYR A 136 0.83 -13.47 22.49
N SER A 137 -0.35 -12.91 22.33
CA SER A 137 -0.57 -11.80 21.40
C SER A 137 -1.04 -10.55 22.15
N TRP A 138 -0.35 -9.45 21.90
CA TRP A 138 -0.68 -8.14 22.45
C TRP A 138 -1.39 -7.32 21.39
N VAL A 139 -2.69 -7.09 21.61
CA VAL A 139 -3.53 -6.34 20.68
C VAL A 139 -3.76 -4.95 21.26
N LEU A 140 -3.32 -3.93 20.53
CA LEU A 140 -3.45 -2.54 20.97
C LEU A 140 -4.83 -2.02 20.56
N LEU A 141 -5.78 -2.04 21.48
CA LEU A 141 -7.14 -1.53 21.22
C LEU A 141 -7.15 0.00 21.11
N SER A 142 -6.13 0.65 21.64
CA SER A 142 -5.81 2.07 21.41
C SER A 142 -4.59 2.13 20.50
N PRO A 143 -4.75 2.18 19.16
CA PRO A 143 -3.66 1.90 18.23
C PRO A 143 -2.70 3.07 18.02
N PHE A 144 -3.03 4.30 18.48
CA PHE A 144 -2.25 5.50 18.22
C PHE A 144 -1.34 5.84 19.41
N HIS A 145 -0.26 6.56 19.13
CA HIS A 145 0.73 7.01 20.09
C HIS A 145 1.51 5.87 20.77
N ASN A 146 1.70 4.77 20.06
CA ASN A 146 2.47 3.64 20.53
C ASN A 146 3.76 3.49 19.75
N ARG A 147 4.85 3.19 20.45
CA ARG A 147 6.16 2.93 19.86
C ARG A 147 6.73 1.63 20.38
N LEU A 148 7.35 0.88 19.47
CA LEU A 148 8.12 -0.31 19.79
C LEU A 148 9.59 0.00 19.57
N HIS A 149 10.41 -0.26 20.58
CA HIS A 149 11.85 -0.06 20.54
C HIS A 149 12.57 -1.39 20.52
N PHE A 150 13.57 -1.49 19.66
CA PHE A 150 14.39 -2.68 19.50
C PHE A 150 15.84 -2.37 19.81
N GLU A 151 16.48 -3.28 20.55
CA GLU A 151 17.90 -3.24 20.81
C GLU A 151 18.47 -4.65 20.82
N GLU A 152 19.78 -4.79 20.63
CA GLU A 152 20.47 -6.06 20.72
C GLU A 152 21.19 -6.15 22.06
N LYS A 153 20.98 -7.27 22.76
CA LYS A 153 21.62 -7.54 24.02
C LYS A 153 21.94 -9.03 24.12
N GLN A 154 23.23 -9.36 24.39
CA GLN A 154 23.67 -10.76 24.50
C GLN A 154 23.29 -11.61 23.28
N GLN A 155 23.46 -11.08 22.08
CA GLN A 155 23.14 -11.73 20.81
C GLN A 155 21.66 -12.11 20.66
N ARG A 156 20.79 -11.38 21.32
CA ARG A 156 19.33 -11.54 21.20
C ARG A 156 18.67 -10.19 20.99
N LEU A 157 17.58 -10.21 20.24
CA LEU A 157 16.74 -9.05 20.05
C LEU A 157 15.93 -8.79 21.33
N GLN A 158 15.94 -7.55 21.79
CA GLN A 158 15.12 -7.07 22.90
C GLN A 158 14.09 -6.10 22.36
N MET A 159 12.89 -6.10 22.95
CA MET A 159 11.81 -5.19 22.57
C MET A 159 11.15 -4.60 23.81
N SER A 160 10.83 -3.32 23.74
CA SER A 160 9.96 -2.64 24.71
C SER A 160 8.86 -1.88 23.98
N ALA A 161 7.75 -1.64 24.67
CA ALA A 161 6.62 -0.87 24.14
C ALA A 161 6.34 0.33 25.02
N VAL A 162 6.14 1.48 24.39
CA VAL A 162 5.88 2.76 25.04
C VAL A 162 4.59 3.34 24.49
N HIS A 163 3.70 3.80 25.37
CA HIS A 163 2.55 4.62 25.00
C HIS A 163 2.79 6.06 25.40
N GLN A 164 2.48 7.00 24.52
CA GLN A 164 2.56 8.42 24.82
C GLN A 164 1.18 8.99 25.14
N PHE A 165 1.04 9.51 26.35
CA PHE A 165 -0.08 10.40 26.69
C PHE A 165 0.38 11.83 26.45
N ASN A 166 -0.33 12.56 25.61
CA ASN A 166 -0.05 13.97 25.33
C ASN A 166 -1.36 14.79 25.40
N ARG A 167 -1.30 16.06 25.07
CA ARG A 167 -2.46 16.94 25.18
C ARG A 167 -3.66 16.54 24.29
N PHE A 168 -3.44 15.70 23.26
CA PHE A 168 -4.50 15.23 22.38
C PHE A 168 -5.22 13.98 22.90
N ASN A 169 -4.55 13.16 23.71
CA ASN A 169 -5.09 11.88 24.18
C ASN A 169 -4.94 11.62 25.68
N GLN A 170 -4.43 12.56 26.45
CA GLN A 170 -4.11 12.33 27.89
C GLN A 170 -5.32 11.92 28.73
N GLN A 171 -6.54 12.22 28.29
CA GLN A 171 -7.76 11.83 28.98
C GLN A 171 -8.44 10.60 28.37
N GLN A 172 -7.84 10.03 27.33
CA GLN A 172 -8.34 8.80 26.69
C GLN A 172 -7.68 7.59 27.36
N PRO A 173 -8.45 6.55 27.70
CA PRO A 173 -7.85 5.32 28.21
C PRO A 173 -6.93 4.67 27.16
N PHE A 174 -5.79 4.18 27.63
CA PHE A 174 -4.95 3.28 26.84
C PHE A 174 -5.32 1.84 27.19
N THR A 175 -5.79 1.08 26.21
CA THR A 175 -6.30 -0.28 26.40
C THR A 175 -5.54 -1.28 25.56
N VAL A 176 -5.10 -2.35 26.20
CA VAL A 176 -4.36 -3.45 25.58
C VAL A 176 -5.03 -4.78 25.93
N LEU A 177 -5.13 -5.67 24.96
CA LEU A 177 -5.65 -7.01 25.13
C LEU A 177 -4.50 -8.01 24.98
N LEU A 178 -4.31 -8.89 25.97
CA LEU A 178 -3.42 -10.03 25.89
C LEU A 178 -4.26 -11.28 25.60
N HIS A 179 -4.02 -11.89 24.46
CA HIS A 179 -4.67 -13.13 24.02
C HIS A 179 -3.68 -14.29 24.07
N THR A 180 -4.12 -15.42 24.60
CA THR A 180 -3.35 -16.67 24.61
C THR A 180 -3.90 -17.62 23.56
N GLY A 181 -3.03 -18.07 22.66
CA GLY A 181 -3.37 -18.98 21.57
C GLY A 181 -2.25 -19.98 21.32
N ASP A 182 -2.35 -20.72 20.21
CA ASP A 182 -1.44 -21.82 19.89
C ASP A 182 -0.79 -21.70 18.51
N THR A 183 -1.32 -20.86 17.63
CA THR A 183 -0.82 -20.70 16.26
C THR A 183 -0.33 -19.28 15.99
N PRO A 184 0.57 -19.09 15.02
CA PRO A 184 1.06 -17.74 14.67
C PRO A 184 -0.03 -16.76 14.26
N LEU A 185 -1.18 -17.23 13.77
CA LEU A 185 -2.26 -16.36 13.31
C LEU A 185 -3.26 -15.98 14.42
N ASP A 186 -3.18 -16.57 15.59
CA ASP A 186 -4.24 -16.42 16.62
C ASP A 186 -4.45 -14.99 17.07
N GLY A 187 -3.38 -14.20 17.16
CA GLY A 187 -3.50 -12.76 17.46
C GLY A 187 -4.26 -11.99 16.39
N ALA A 188 -3.96 -12.24 15.13
CA ALA A 188 -4.65 -11.61 14.00
C ALA A 188 -6.12 -12.04 13.95
N LEU A 189 -6.41 -13.32 14.16
CA LEU A 189 -7.78 -13.84 14.21
C LEU A 189 -8.58 -13.22 15.36
N ARG A 190 -7.92 -13.02 16.51
CA ARG A 190 -8.57 -12.34 17.65
C ARG A 190 -8.89 -10.88 17.34
N TYR A 191 -7.96 -10.17 16.69
CA TYR A 191 -8.17 -8.79 16.27
C TYR A 191 -9.32 -8.71 15.25
N ARG A 192 -9.42 -9.64 14.31
CA ARG A 192 -10.55 -9.75 13.37
C ARG A 192 -11.88 -9.82 14.12
N ARG A 193 -11.98 -10.68 15.14
CA ARG A 193 -13.21 -10.79 15.96
C ARG A 193 -13.54 -9.47 16.66
N TRP A 194 -12.51 -8.79 17.19
CA TRP A 194 -12.71 -7.48 17.82
C TRP A 194 -13.28 -6.45 16.84
N LEU A 195 -12.74 -6.40 15.63
CA LEU A 195 -13.27 -5.51 14.58
C LEU A 195 -14.72 -5.83 14.24
N GLN A 196 -15.07 -7.10 14.14
CA GLN A 196 -16.45 -7.56 13.90
C GLN A 196 -17.38 -7.17 15.04
N ASP A 197 -16.97 -7.42 16.28
CA ASP A 197 -17.77 -7.12 17.47
C ASP A 197 -17.99 -5.60 17.65
N ASN A 198 -17.04 -4.80 17.22
CA ASN A 198 -17.12 -3.34 17.32
C ASN A 198 -17.60 -2.65 16.03
N LYS A 199 -18.12 -3.42 15.08
CA LYS A 199 -18.71 -2.91 13.81
C LYS A 199 -17.71 -2.10 12.99
N GLN A 200 -16.45 -2.47 13.04
CA GLN A 200 -15.34 -1.86 12.27
C GLN A 200 -14.86 -2.76 11.14
N PHE A 201 -15.51 -3.88 10.92
CA PHE A 201 -15.23 -4.81 9.85
C PHE A 201 -16.35 -4.79 8.83
N THR A 202 -16.03 -4.53 7.57
CA THR A 202 -16.98 -4.59 6.45
C THR A 202 -16.42 -5.55 5.41
N SER A 203 -17.13 -6.65 5.15
CA SER A 203 -16.71 -7.65 4.18
C SER A 203 -16.81 -7.14 2.74
N LEU A 204 -16.08 -7.78 1.82
CA LEU A 204 -16.25 -7.51 0.38
C LEU A 204 -17.67 -7.80 -0.09
N GLU A 205 -18.32 -8.82 0.47
CA GLU A 205 -19.70 -9.17 0.14
C GLU A 205 -20.64 -8.00 0.45
N GLU A 206 -20.50 -7.38 1.63
CA GLU A 206 -21.24 -6.18 2.01
C GLU A 206 -20.88 -4.97 1.14
N LYS A 207 -19.59 -4.77 0.85
CA LYS A 207 -19.11 -3.68 0.00
C LYS A 207 -19.65 -3.80 -1.43
N PHE A 208 -19.65 -5.01 -2.00
CA PHE A 208 -20.15 -5.25 -3.36
C PHE A 208 -21.69 -5.22 -3.44
N ALA A 209 -22.39 -5.52 -2.35
CA ALA A 209 -23.84 -5.33 -2.28
C ALA A 209 -24.21 -3.84 -2.39
N GLN A 210 -23.40 -2.97 -1.77
CA GLN A 210 -23.58 -1.52 -1.84
C GLN A 210 -23.15 -0.93 -3.19
N ILE A 211 -22.04 -1.44 -3.74
CA ILE A 211 -21.47 -0.99 -5.03
C ILE A 211 -21.22 -2.24 -5.91
N PRO A 212 -22.22 -2.64 -6.72
CA PRO A 212 -22.13 -3.89 -7.49
C PRO A 212 -20.96 -3.96 -8.47
N ASP A 213 -20.48 -2.83 -8.97
CA ASP A 213 -19.30 -2.78 -9.84
C ASP A 213 -18.03 -3.31 -9.16
N GLY A 214 -18.02 -3.37 -7.83
CA GLY A 214 -16.93 -4.00 -7.07
C GLY A 214 -16.73 -5.47 -7.42
N LYS A 215 -17.77 -6.18 -7.89
CA LYS A 215 -17.67 -7.57 -8.34
C LYS A 215 -16.70 -7.75 -9.51
N LYS A 216 -16.40 -6.69 -10.25
CA LYS A 216 -15.39 -6.71 -11.31
C LYS A 216 -13.97 -6.91 -10.79
N LEU A 217 -13.76 -6.73 -9.48
CA LEU A 217 -12.48 -7.04 -8.83
C LEU A 217 -12.27 -8.54 -8.56
N ILE A 218 -13.34 -9.34 -8.59
CA ILE A 218 -13.24 -10.78 -8.30
C ILE A 218 -12.43 -11.47 -9.39
N GLY A 219 -11.28 -12.04 -9.02
CA GLY A 219 -10.38 -12.71 -9.96
C GLY A 219 -9.59 -11.75 -10.86
N ALA A 220 -9.60 -10.46 -10.59
CA ALA A 220 -8.94 -9.48 -11.43
C ALA A 220 -7.45 -9.35 -11.13
N THR A 221 -6.65 -9.30 -12.20
CA THR A 221 -5.26 -8.86 -12.16
C THR A 221 -5.24 -7.33 -12.14
N HIS A 222 -4.34 -6.75 -11.35
CA HIS A 222 -4.19 -5.30 -11.24
C HIS A 222 -3.01 -4.81 -12.08
N ILE A 223 -3.22 -3.74 -12.83
CA ILE A 223 -2.22 -3.19 -13.75
C ILE A 223 -2.15 -1.68 -13.61
N TYR A 224 -0.93 -1.16 -13.41
CA TYR A 224 -0.67 0.26 -13.64
C TYR A 224 -0.22 0.48 -15.07
N LEU A 225 -0.91 1.38 -15.77
CA LEU A 225 -0.61 1.78 -17.15
C LEU A 225 0.25 3.04 -17.13
N TRP A 226 1.48 2.93 -17.55
CA TRP A 226 2.43 4.03 -17.55
C TRP A 226 2.57 4.67 -18.91
N GLY A 227 2.74 5.99 -18.88
CA GLY A 227 2.79 6.82 -20.07
C GLY A 227 1.50 7.61 -20.27
N LYS A 228 1.62 8.93 -20.18
CA LYS A 228 0.49 9.87 -20.16
C LYS A 228 0.44 10.81 -21.36
N SER A 229 1.39 10.70 -22.29
CA SER A 229 1.44 11.54 -23.48
C SER A 229 0.47 11.03 -24.54
N ILE A 230 0.03 11.97 -25.39
CA ILE A 230 -0.95 11.67 -26.43
C ILE A 230 -0.36 10.78 -27.54
N ILE A 231 0.92 10.95 -27.89
CA ILE A 231 1.60 10.23 -28.96
C ILE A 231 2.69 9.34 -28.38
N ASP A 232 2.62 8.05 -28.68
CA ASP A 232 3.72 7.11 -28.46
C ASP A 232 4.62 7.06 -29.72
N GLN A 233 5.90 6.70 -29.52
CA GLN A 233 6.80 6.55 -30.67
C GLN A 233 6.28 5.54 -31.71
N GLN A 234 5.55 4.52 -31.27
CA GLN A 234 4.94 3.53 -32.16
C GLN A 234 3.79 4.09 -33.01
N ASP A 235 3.24 5.24 -32.64
CA ASP A 235 2.19 5.92 -33.39
C ASP A 235 2.75 6.65 -34.61
N ILE A 236 4.04 6.96 -34.62
CA ILE A 236 4.68 7.68 -35.72
C ILE A 236 5.09 6.67 -36.78
N THR A 237 4.35 6.69 -37.92
CA THR A 237 4.51 5.73 -39.04
C THR A 237 5.39 6.26 -40.15
N ASP A 238 5.55 7.60 -40.24
CA ASP A 238 6.37 8.26 -41.25
C ASP A 238 7.27 9.32 -40.58
N TRP A 239 8.38 8.89 -40.02
CA TRP A 239 9.35 9.77 -39.38
C TRP A 239 9.95 10.80 -40.32
N PRO A 240 10.40 10.43 -41.56
CA PRO A 240 10.91 11.43 -42.51
C PRO A 240 9.89 12.48 -42.88
N GLY A 241 8.65 12.11 -43.13
CA GLY A 241 7.57 13.03 -43.41
C GLY A 241 7.25 13.99 -42.29
N LEU A 242 7.26 13.46 -41.04
CA LEU A 242 7.08 14.28 -39.84
C LEU A 242 8.17 15.35 -39.71
N VAL A 243 9.42 14.97 -39.90
CA VAL A 243 10.56 15.91 -39.78
C VAL A 243 10.45 17.00 -40.85
N ARG A 244 10.15 16.63 -42.12
CA ARG A 244 9.95 17.61 -43.18
C ARG A 244 8.83 18.59 -42.83
N TYR A 245 7.71 18.10 -42.30
CA TYR A 245 6.61 18.96 -41.85
C TYR A 245 7.05 19.92 -40.76
N LEU A 246 7.72 19.42 -39.69
CA LEU A 246 8.19 20.25 -38.57
C LEU A 246 9.16 21.35 -39.01
N GLN A 247 9.97 21.09 -40.03
CA GLN A 247 10.92 22.06 -40.59
C GLN A 247 10.32 22.99 -41.64
N SER A 248 9.07 22.71 -42.02
CA SER A 248 8.33 23.54 -42.97
C SER A 248 7.71 24.78 -42.30
N PRO A 249 7.28 25.82 -43.09
CA PRO A 249 6.56 26.94 -42.51
C PRO A 249 5.30 26.55 -41.75
N ALA A 250 4.56 25.55 -42.21
CA ALA A 250 3.34 25.07 -41.57
C ALA A 250 3.58 24.40 -40.23
N GLY A 251 4.73 23.72 -40.05
CA GLY A 251 5.13 23.05 -38.81
C GLY A 251 6.00 23.88 -37.89
N ASN A 252 6.33 25.13 -38.27
CA ASN A 252 7.29 25.93 -37.54
C ASN A 252 6.88 26.26 -36.10
N GLY A 253 5.57 26.31 -35.81
CA GLY A 253 5.08 26.55 -34.45
C GLY A 253 5.54 25.46 -33.48
N LEU A 254 5.45 24.20 -33.88
CA LEU A 254 5.94 23.07 -33.08
C LEU A 254 7.44 23.02 -33.05
N TRP A 255 8.10 23.23 -34.18
CA TRP A 255 9.57 23.22 -34.25
C TRP A 255 10.21 24.27 -33.34
N ALA A 256 9.71 25.49 -33.36
CA ALA A 256 10.19 26.60 -32.52
C ALA A 256 9.90 26.35 -31.03
N ALA A 257 8.87 25.61 -30.70
CA ALA A 257 8.52 25.25 -29.31
C ALA A 257 9.44 24.17 -28.71
N MET A 258 10.16 23.44 -29.54
CA MET A 258 11.10 22.41 -29.06
C MET A 258 12.36 23.01 -28.46
N GLU A 259 12.95 22.30 -27.52
CA GLU A 259 14.28 22.64 -27.01
C GLU A 259 15.31 22.53 -28.13
N PRO A 260 16.40 23.38 -28.12
CA PRO A 260 17.43 23.32 -29.14
C PRO A 260 18.04 21.95 -29.36
N GLN A 261 18.25 21.22 -28.28
CA GLN A 261 18.78 19.85 -28.29
C GLN A 261 17.85 18.89 -29.06
N SER A 262 16.56 19.04 -28.90
CA SER A 262 15.56 18.23 -29.58
C SER A 262 15.52 18.57 -31.07
N ARG A 263 15.58 19.83 -31.46
CA ARG A 263 15.66 20.26 -32.84
C ARG A 263 16.90 19.71 -33.53
N ASP A 264 18.04 19.75 -32.86
CA ASP A 264 19.29 19.22 -33.37
C ASP A 264 19.20 17.70 -33.60
N ALA A 265 18.57 16.98 -32.69
CA ALA A 265 18.35 15.53 -32.80
C ALA A 265 17.44 15.18 -34.02
N PHE A 266 16.36 15.92 -34.24
CA PHE A 266 15.51 15.74 -35.44
C PHE A 266 16.27 16.08 -36.72
N ALA A 267 17.01 17.18 -36.73
CA ALA A 267 17.78 17.60 -37.89
C ALA A 267 18.89 16.58 -38.24
N ALA A 268 19.52 15.97 -37.23
CA ALA A 268 20.58 14.97 -37.42
C ALA A 268 20.11 13.68 -38.09
N LEU A 269 18.81 13.45 -38.19
CA LEU A 269 18.26 12.27 -38.87
C LEU A 269 18.49 12.29 -40.38
N ASN A 270 18.70 13.47 -40.99
CA ASN A 270 18.95 13.64 -42.42
C ASN A 270 17.95 12.89 -43.32
N GLY A 271 16.67 12.98 -42.97
CA GLY A 271 15.59 12.35 -43.73
C GLY A 271 15.48 10.84 -43.52
N LYS A 272 16.15 10.28 -42.54
CA LYS A 272 16.08 8.85 -42.20
C LYS A 272 15.14 8.62 -41.01
N THR A 273 14.61 7.41 -40.92
CA THR A 273 13.88 6.96 -39.74
C THR A 273 14.88 6.77 -38.57
N PRO A 274 14.59 7.31 -37.36
CA PRO A 274 15.49 7.13 -36.23
C PRO A 274 15.58 5.68 -35.79
N GLU A 275 16.71 5.33 -35.20
CA GLU A 275 16.86 4.04 -34.52
C GLU A 275 15.88 3.93 -33.37
N LYS A 276 15.49 2.71 -33.03
CA LYS A 276 14.49 2.46 -31.95
C LYS A 276 14.85 3.14 -30.63
N TRP A 277 16.13 3.15 -30.27
CA TRP A 277 16.58 3.78 -29.03
C TRP A 277 16.45 5.31 -29.01
N GLN A 278 16.42 5.95 -30.20
CA GLN A 278 16.24 7.40 -30.33
C GLN A 278 14.77 7.82 -30.30
N GLN A 279 13.87 6.92 -30.69
CA GLN A 279 12.44 7.25 -30.90
C GLN A 279 11.75 7.78 -29.64
N PRO A 280 11.95 7.21 -28.44
CA PRO A 280 11.31 7.73 -27.22
C PRO A 280 11.65 9.19 -26.93
N PHE A 281 12.89 9.58 -27.08
CA PHE A 281 13.34 10.96 -26.86
C PHE A 281 12.66 11.92 -27.86
N LEU A 282 12.61 11.55 -29.14
CA LEU A 282 12.02 12.37 -30.19
C LEU A 282 10.50 12.49 -30.06
N ALA A 283 9.84 11.40 -29.73
CA ALA A 283 8.39 11.43 -29.46
C ALA A 283 8.06 12.29 -28.23
N ASP A 284 8.88 12.21 -27.20
CA ASP A 284 8.74 13.02 -25.99
C ASP A 284 8.91 14.52 -26.29
N ALA A 285 9.89 14.86 -27.13
CA ALA A 285 10.10 16.23 -27.58
C ALA A 285 8.88 16.77 -28.32
N LEU A 286 8.27 15.96 -29.17
CA LEU A 286 7.03 16.33 -29.87
C LEU A 286 5.87 16.56 -28.90
N ASN A 287 5.68 15.67 -27.94
CA ASN A 287 4.64 15.80 -26.91
C ASN A 287 4.84 17.06 -26.06
N GLN A 288 6.08 17.39 -25.69
CA GLN A 288 6.38 18.61 -24.94
C GLN A 288 6.08 19.86 -25.77
N ALA A 289 6.43 19.87 -27.05
CA ALA A 289 6.11 20.97 -27.95
C ALA A 289 4.61 21.20 -28.11
N LEU A 290 3.83 20.12 -28.22
CA LEU A 290 2.37 20.20 -28.29
C LEU A 290 1.75 20.86 -27.07
N LYS A 291 2.23 20.51 -25.87
CA LYS A 291 1.80 21.18 -24.63
C LYS A 291 2.19 22.65 -24.60
N LYS A 292 3.37 22.98 -25.07
CA LYS A 292 3.91 24.35 -25.02
C LYS A 292 3.14 25.29 -25.95
N VAL A 293 2.70 24.81 -27.10
CA VAL A 293 1.91 25.65 -28.04
C VAL A 293 0.43 25.72 -27.67
N THR A 294 -0.01 24.89 -26.74
CA THR A 294 -1.39 24.89 -26.22
C THR A 294 -1.36 25.01 -24.69
N PRO A 295 -0.97 26.18 -24.16
CA PRO A 295 -0.79 26.34 -22.72
C PRO A 295 -2.12 26.28 -21.98
N LEU A 296 -2.05 25.79 -20.73
CA LEU A 296 -3.17 25.83 -19.79
C LEU A 296 -3.32 27.25 -19.26
N SER A 297 -4.51 27.85 -19.43
CA SER A 297 -4.81 29.23 -19.04
C SER A 297 -5.36 29.36 -17.62
N ARG A 298 -5.40 28.28 -16.85
CA ARG A 298 -5.92 28.22 -15.49
C ARG A 298 -4.83 27.77 -14.51
N THR A 299 -5.05 28.09 -13.24
CA THR A 299 -4.21 27.66 -12.12
C THR A 299 -5.02 26.81 -11.15
N PRO A 300 -4.38 26.09 -10.21
CA PRO A 300 -5.11 25.34 -9.19
C PRO A 300 -6.07 26.18 -8.34
N ASP A 301 -5.87 27.48 -8.27
CA ASP A 301 -6.76 28.40 -7.53
C ASP A 301 -8.09 28.65 -8.26
N ASP A 302 -8.18 28.35 -9.53
CA ASP A 302 -9.39 28.52 -10.32
C ASP A 302 -10.34 27.33 -10.10
N SER A 303 -11.62 27.60 -9.88
CA SER A 303 -12.63 26.57 -9.62
C SER A 303 -12.87 25.62 -10.80
N ASP A 304 -12.55 26.04 -12.02
CA ASP A 304 -12.69 25.25 -13.24
C ASP A 304 -11.37 24.63 -13.74
N PHE A 305 -10.38 24.49 -12.82
CA PHE A 305 -9.04 24.01 -13.18
C PHE A 305 -9.05 22.63 -13.87
N ILE A 306 -9.83 21.69 -13.35
CA ILE A 306 -9.93 20.33 -13.95
C ILE A 306 -10.61 20.39 -15.32
N ALA A 307 -11.72 21.11 -15.44
CA ALA A 307 -12.42 21.29 -16.73
C ALA A 307 -11.52 21.97 -17.77
N ALA A 308 -10.71 22.94 -17.35
CA ALA A 308 -9.75 23.62 -18.24
C ALA A 308 -8.65 22.68 -18.74
N GLN A 309 -8.19 21.73 -17.92
CA GLN A 309 -7.24 20.71 -18.33
C GLN A 309 -7.86 19.78 -19.41
N LYS A 310 -9.11 19.41 -19.25
CA LYS A 310 -9.83 18.65 -20.26
C LYS A 310 -9.95 19.41 -21.59
N THR A 311 -10.26 20.69 -21.53
CA THR A 311 -10.32 21.57 -22.72
C THR A 311 -8.96 21.64 -23.40
N GLN A 312 -7.86 21.80 -22.63
CA GLN A 312 -6.50 21.79 -23.15
C GLN A 312 -6.19 20.44 -23.85
N ALA A 313 -6.50 19.33 -23.20
CA ALA A 313 -6.24 18.01 -23.78
C ALA A 313 -6.98 17.80 -25.10
N ARG A 314 -8.22 18.25 -25.19
CA ARG A 314 -9.02 18.20 -26.44
C ARG A 314 -8.42 19.09 -27.52
N ALA A 315 -7.94 20.29 -27.17
CA ALA A 315 -7.29 21.20 -28.10
C ALA A 315 -5.99 20.58 -28.65
N ILE A 316 -5.17 19.96 -27.79
CA ILE A 316 -3.96 19.25 -28.21
C ILE A 316 -4.33 18.11 -29.18
N ARG A 317 -5.33 17.30 -28.83
CA ARG A 317 -5.78 16.20 -29.70
C ARG A 317 -6.23 16.71 -31.07
N SER A 318 -7.00 17.79 -31.13
CA SER A 318 -7.44 18.40 -32.38
C SER A 318 -6.25 18.90 -33.21
N ALA A 319 -5.27 19.52 -32.57
CA ALA A 319 -4.05 19.99 -33.23
C ALA A 319 -3.24 18.82 -33.83
N VAL A 320 -3.10 17.72 -33.12
CA VAL A 320 -2.43 16.51 -33.60
C VAL A 320 -3.17 15.97 -34.83
N LYS A 321 -4.50 15.86 -34.74
CA LYS A 321 -5.32 15.37 -35.83
C LYS A 321 -5.19 16.23 -37.08
N GLN A 322 -5.26 17.54 -36.93
CA GLN A 322 -5.21 18.47 -38.07
C GLN A 322 -3.84 18.55 -38.71
N GLN A 323 -2.79 18.55 -37.91
CA GLN A 323 -1.43 18.83 -38.41
C GLN A 323 -0.61 17.58 -38.69
N LEU A 324 -0.76 16.52 -37.87
CA LEU A 324 0.18 15.40 -37.83
C LEU A 324 -0.41 14.07 -38.36
N SER A 325 -1.71 13.99 -38.63
CA SER A 325 -2.36 12.75 -39.06
C SER A 325 -1.68 12.04 -40.26
N PRO A 326 -1.13 12.71 -41.27
CA PRO A 326 -0.45 12.04 -42.36
C PRO A 326 0.78 11.20 -41.95
N PHE A 327 1.37 11.52 -40.77
CA PHE A 327 2.58 10.89 -40.33
C PHE A 327 2.35 9.87 -39.20
N LEU A 328 1.09 9.70 -38.79
CA LEU A 328 0.70 8.92 -37.60
C LEU A 328 -0.21 7.74 -37.98
N ALA A 329 -0.25 6.78 -37.09
CA ALA A 329 -1.28 5.73 -37.08
C ALA A 329 -2.69 6.35 -36.96
N PRO A 330 -3.77 5.58 -37.20
CA PRO A 330 -5.13 6.07 -37.01
C PRO A 330 -5.34 6.61 -35.58
N GLU A 331 -6.11 7.69 -35.46
CA GLU A 331 -6.37 8.42 -34.22
C GLU A 331 -6.78 7.53 -33.04
N ALA A 332 -7.59 6.51 -33.30
CA ALA A 332 -8.04 5.60 -32.26
C ALA A 332 -6.91 4.80 -31.58
N ASN A 333 -5.75 4.70 -32.23
CA ASN A 333 -4.62 3.89 -31.76
C ASN A 333 -3.52 4.71 -31.06
N TRP A 334 -3.70 6.02 -30.90
CA TRP A 334 -2.68 6.84 -30.23
C TRP A 334 -2.65 6.58 -28.73
N GLY A 335 -1.49 6.86 -28.09
CA GLY A 335 -1.31 6.88 -26.65
C GLY A 335 -0.15 6.01 -26.17
N GLN A 336 0.49 6.47 -25.11
CA GLN A 336 1.63 5.76 -24.52
C GLN A 336 1.23 4.62 -23.60
N GLY A 337 0.38 4.88 -22.62
CA GLY A 337 -0.08 3.90 -21.64
C GLY A 337 -1.49 3.46 -21.98
N LEU A 338 -2.47 4.18 -21.44
CA LEU A 338 -3.87 3.95 -21.79
C LEU A 338 -4.06 4.17 -23.28
N SER A 339 -4.28 3.09 -24.03
CA SER A 339 -4.39 3.12 -25.49
C SER A 339 -5.09 1.86 -25.99
N LEU A 340 -5.74 1.91 -27.15
CA LEU A 340 -6.34 0.73 -27.75
C LEU A 340 -5.33 -0.38 -28.05
N PRO A 341 -4.13 -0.10 -28.62
CA PRO A 341 -3.17 -1.18 -28.86
C PRO A 341 -2.76 -1.94 -27.60
N LEU A 342 -2.58 -1.25 -26.47
CA LEU A 342 -2.27 -1.93 -25.20
C LEU A 342 -3.46 -2.75 -24.72
N LEU A 343 -4.66 -2.18 -24.71
CA LEU A 343 -5.86 -2.86 -24.23
C LEU A 343 -6.24 -4.05 -25.11
N THR A 344 -6.10 -3.93 -26.44
CA THR A 344 -6.38 -5.05 -27.35
C THR A 344 -5.37 -6.19 -27.20
N ALA A 345 -4.12 -5.90 -26.83
CA ALA A 345 -3.15 -6.94 -26.47
C ALA A 345 -3.61 -7.73 -25.23
N LEU A 346 -4.15 -7.05 -24.23
CA LEU A 346 -4.66 -7.69 -23.01
C LEU A 346 -5.92 -8.52 -23.30
N THR A 347 -6.89 -7.99 -24.02
CA THR A 347 -8.10 -8.74 -24.38
C THR A 347 -7.81 -9.90 -25.31
N GLY A 348 -6.89 -9.73 -26.25
CA GLY A 348 -6.42 -10.79 -27.15
C GLY A 348 -5.76 -11.94 -26.40
N ALA A 349 -5.14 -11.66 -25.26
CA ALA A 349 -4.56 -12.66 -24.36
C ALA A 349 -5.60 -13.33 -23.44
N LYS A 350 -6.88 -13.01 -23.57
CA LYS A 350 -7.99 -13.57 -22.78
C LYS A 350 -7.91 -13.19 -21.28
N LEU A 351 -7.33 -12.05 -20.97
CA LEU A 351 -7.33 -11.50 -19.62
C LEU A 351 -8.67 -10.77 -19.42
N ASP A 352 -9.67 -11.50 -18.99
CA ASP A 352 -11.07 -11.03 -18.97
C ASP A 352 -11.42 -10.21 -17.72
N LYS A 353 -10.59 -10.26 -16.69
CA LYS A 353 -10.79 -9.55 -15.42
C LYS A 353 -9.57 -8.71 -15.12
N LEU A 354 -9.70 -7.39 -15.21
CA LEU A 354 -8.61 -6.46 -14.97
C LEU A 354 -9.08 -5.23 -14.22
N TRP A 355 -8.25 -4.77 -13.30
CA TRP A 355 -8.26 -3.41 -12.79
C TRP A 355 -7.10 -2.65 -13.43
N LEU A 356 -7.40 -1.52 -14.08
CA LEU A 356 -6.43 -0.71 -14.80
C LEU A 356 -6.33 0.67 -14.16
N GLY A 357 -5.13 1.09 -13.77
CA GLY A 357 -4.89 2.40 -13.18
C GLY A 357 -3.97 3.25 -14.04
N THR A 358 -4.37 4.50 -14.28
CA THR A 358 -3.52 5.50 -14.94
C THR A 358 -2.79 6.33 -13.89
N ASP A 359 -1.62 6.86 -14.24
CA ASP A 359 -0.80 7.68 -13.33
C ASP A 359 -1.41 9.07 -13.06
N ASN A 360 -2.28 9.54 -13.93
CA ASN A 360 -3.13 10.70 -13.71
C ASN A 360 -4.32 10.67 -14.70
N TRP A 361 -5.21 11.63 -14.58
CA TRP A 361 -6.44 11.68 -15.37
C TRP A 361 -6.27 12.18 -16.80
N THR A 362 -5.15 12.79 -17.18
CA THR A 362 -4.94 13.39 -18.50
C THR A 362 -5.06 12.35 -19.63
N ALA A 363 -4.54 11.16 -19.43
CA ALA A 363 -4.58 10.08 -20.42
C ALA A 363 -6.01 9.72 -20.82
N THR A 364 -6.99 9.86 -19.95
CA THR A 364 -8.40 9.57 -20.26
C THR A 364 -8.98 10.52 -21.30
N TRP A 365 -8.52 11.76 -21.30
CA TRP A 365 -8.97 12.77 -22.27
C TRP A 365 -8.26 12.68 -23.60
N TYR A 366 -7.01 12.20 -23.59
CA TYR A 366 -6.29 11.92 -24.83
C TYR A 366 -6.85 10.68 -25.55
N GLN A 367 -7.35 9.69 -24.76
CA GLN A 367 -7.78 8.41 -25.28
C GLN A 367 -9.18 8.00 -24.77
N PRO A 368 -10.22 8.79 -25.10
CA PRO A 368 -11.58 8.48 -24.63
C PRO A 368 -12.12 7.14 -25.18
N GLN A 369 -11.68 6.73 -26.38
CA GLN A 369 -12.05 5.44 -26.92
C GLN A 369 -11.47 4.28 -26.12
N ALA A 370 -10.27 4.43 -25.60
CA ALA A 370 -9.65 3.41 -24.74
C ALA A 370 -10.40 3.27 -23.41
N VAL A 371 -10.85 4.37 -22.81
CA VAL A 371 -11.70 4.34 -21.61
C VAL A 371 -13.00 3.57 -21.89
N SER A 372 -13.69 3.88 -22.98
CA SER A 372 -14.92 3.20 -23.38
C SER A 372 -14.68 1.71 -23.65
N TYR A 373 -13.61 1.39 -24.36
CA TYR A 373 -13.21 0.01 -24.65
C TYR A 373 -13.01 -0.82 -23.37
N ALA A 374 -12.27 -0.27 -22.40
CA ALA A 374 -12.03 -0.93 -21.12
C ALA A 374 -13.35 -1.24 -20.41
N LYS A 375 -14.25 -0.27 -20.33
CA LYS A 375 -15.56 -0.43 -19.69
C LYS A 375 -16.44 -1.45 -20.39
N GLU A 376 -16.47 -1.42 -21.72
CA GLU A 376 -17.25 -2.37 -22.55
C GLU A 376 -16.76 -3.81 -22.38
N HIS A 377 -15.47 -4.01 -22.07
CA HIS A 377 -14.89 -5.33 -21.83
C HIS A 377 -14.96 -5.76 -20.37
N GLY A 378 -15.70 -5.04 -19.53
CA GLY A 378 -15.90 -5.37 -18.12
C GLY A 378 -14.72 -5.05 -17.20
N TYR A 379 -13.77 -4.26 -17.68
CA TYR A 379 -12.62 -3.83 -16.87
C TYR A 379 -12.98 -2.65 -15.97
N LEU A 380 -12.28 -2.53 -14.85
CA LEU A 380 -12.24 -1.30 -14.08
C LEU A 380 -11.12 -0.42 -14.61
N ILE A 381 -11.43 0.83 -14.88
CA ILE A 381 -10.46 1.86 -15.29
C ILE A 381 -10.47 2.98 -14.26
N ALA A 382 -9.30 3.21 -13.65
CA ALA A 382 -9.12 4.14 -12.56
C ALA A 382 -8.06 5.19 -12.90
N SER A 383 -8.13 6.31 -12.21
CA SER A 383 -7.05 7.29 -12.16
C SER A 383 -6.45 7.34 -10.77
N TYR A 384 -5.15 7.54 -10.70
CA TYR A 384 -4.44 7.94 -9.49
C TYR A 384 -4.93 9.32 -9.04
N ASP A 385 -5.12 9.50 -7.75
CA ASP A 385 -5.40 10.78 -7.12
C ASP A 385 -4.73 10.83 -5.74
N SER A 386 -4.47 12.02 -5.22
CA SER A 386 -3.88 12.20 -3.90
C SER A 386 -4.25 13.56 -3.30
N TYR A 387 -4.32 13.60 -1.97
CA TYR A 387 -4.72 14.78 -1.22
C TYR A 387 -3.78 15.09 -0.05
N ASP A 388 -2.65 14.37 0.05
CA ASP A 388 -1.77 14.48 1.22
C ASP A 388 -0.73 15.55 1.11
N THR A 389 -0.12 15.70 -0.07
CA THR A 389 0.89 16.73 -0.31
C THR A 389 0.33 17.78 -1.26
N ALA A 390 0.45 19.04 -0.87
CA ALA A 390 0.18 20.17 -1.72
C ALA A 390 1.48 20.91 -2.04
N ILE A 391 1.75 21.11 -3.33
CA ILE A 391 2.95 21.83 -3.81
C ILE A 391 2.58 23.15 -4.48
N PRO A 392 3.49 24.16 -4.45
CA PRO A 392 3.27 25.43 -5.14
C PRO A 392 3.18 25.26 -6.65
N SER A 393 2.39 26.11 -7.30
CA SER A 393 2.37 26.22 -8.75
C SER A 393 3.78 26.45 -9.32
N GLY A 394 4.07 25.80 -10.44
CA GLY A 394 5.37 25.93 -11.11
C GLY A 394 6.43 24.95 -10.61
N LYS A 395 6.19 24.26 -9.50
CA LYS A 395 7.05 23.16 -9.04
C LYS A 395 6.45 21.82 -9.47
N ASN A 396 7.28 20.90 -9.93
CA ASN A 396 6.90 19.56 -10.34
C ASN A 396 5.54 19.53 -11.09
N THR A 397 5.50 20.18 -12.25
CA THR A 397 4.27 20.36 -13.05
C THR A 397 3.64 19.04 -13.52
N GLU A 398 4.40 17.95 -13.49
CA GLU A 398 3.92 16.61 -13.86
C GLU A 398 3.13 15.93 -12.74
N TRP A 399 3.30 16.38 -11.50
CA TRP A 399 2.56 15.83 -10.37
C TRP A 399 1.23 16.57 -10.16
N LEU A 400 0.30 16.35 -11.07
CA LEU A 400 -0.96 17.09 -11.14
C LEU A 400 -1.79 17.03 -9.85
N THR A 401 -1.83 15.86 -9.21
CA THR A 401 -2.71 15.66 -8.04
C THR A 401 -2.29 16.49 -6.83
N ALA A 402 -1.00 16.85 -6.75
CA ALA A 402 -0.47 17.67 -5.66
C ALA A 402 -0.67 19.18 -5.89
N HIS A 403 -1.16 19.59 -7.06
CA HIS A 403 -1.50 20.97 -7.36
C HIS A 403 -2.88 21.31 -6.78
N ILE A 404 -2.89 21.64 -5.50
CA ILE A 404 -4.07 21.97 -4.69
C ILE A 404 -4.13 23.49 -4.55
N PRO A 405 -5.32 24.11 -4.43
CA PRO A 405 -5.44 25.56 -4.24
C PRO A 405 -4.55 26.10 -3.13
N SER A 406 -3.93 27.24 -3.37
CA SER A 406 -2.94 27.83 -2.46
C SER A 406 -3.52 28.14 -1.08
N GLU A 407 -4.77 28.56 -1.01
CA GLU A 407 -5.45 28.82 0.27
C GLU A 407 -5.53 27.55 1.12
N LEU A 408 -5.90 26.40 0.54
CA LEU A 408 -5.96 25.13 1.24
C LEU A 408 -4.56 24.63 1.63
N ARG A 409 -3.59 24.78 0.75
CA ARG A 409 -2.20 24.43 1.04
C ARG A 409 -1.69 25.15 2.29
N GLU A 410 -1.96 26.42 2.42
CA GLU A 410 -1.53 27.22 3.58
C GLU A 410 -2.36 26.93 4.84
N LYS A 411 -3.68 26.86 4.70
CA LYS A 411 -4.61 26.68 5.81
C LYS A 411 -4.56 25.25 6.39
N CYS A 412 -4.45 24.23 5.54
CA CYS A 412 -4.58 22.83 5.93
C CYS A 412 -3.26 22.12 6.22
N ALA A 413 -2.14 22.81 6.13
CA ALA A 413 -0.83 22.24 6.41
C ALA A 413 -0.76 21.69 7.83
N ILE A 414 -0.28 20.47 7.98
CA ILE A 414 -0.03 19.86 9.28
C ILE A 414 1.11 20.62 9.97
N VAL A 415 0.93 20.99 11.23
CA VAL A 415 1.93 21.69 12.04
C VAL A 415 2.44 20.70 13.11
N THR A 416 3.77 20.57 13.20
CA THR A 416 4.42 19.72 14.20
C THR A 416 4.40 20.38 15.58
N GLY A 417 4.75 19.61 16.62
CA GLY A 417 4.83 20.11 17.99
C GLY A 417 5.84 21.26 18.20
N THR A 418 6.77 21.45 17.26
CA THR A 418 7.73 22.58 17.28
C THR A 418 7.19 23.83 16.59
N GLY A 419 5.95 23.81 16.09
CA GLY A 419 5.33 24.94 15.42
C GLY A 419 5.68 25.08 13.92
N ARG A 420 6.32 24.07 13.33
CA ARG A 420 6.73 24.07 11.92
C ARG A 420 5.70 23.31 11.06
N LYS A 421 5.42 23.84 9.90
CA LYS A 421 4.62 23.12 8.89
C LYS A 421 5.39 21.88 8.43
N LEU A 422 4.71 20.75 8.39
CA LEU A 422 5.32 19.47 7.99
C LEU A 422 5.60 19.48 6.49
N PRO A 423 6.87 19.36 6.05
CA PRO A 423 7.19 19.27 4.62
C PRO A 423 6.49 18.08 3.98
N GLY A 424 6.02 18.27 2.76
CA GLY A 424 5.36 17.23 1.99
C GLY A 424 6.32 16.15 1.48
N PHE A 425 5.80 15.25 0.68
CA PHE A 425 6.57 14.16 0.10
C PHE A 425 7.75 14.70 -0.74
N GLY A 426 8.93 14.15 -0.51
CA GLY A 426 10.16 14.62 -1.18
C GLY A 426 10.68 15.95 -0.66
N GLY A 427 10.09 16.49 0.39
CA GLY A 427 10.48 17.78 0.99
C GLY A 427 9.81 18.99 0.35
N ASP A 428 8.99 18.79 -0.68
CA ASP A 428 8.29 19.87 -1.37
C ASP A 428 6.90 20.14 -0.78
N GLY A 429 6.51 21.40 -0.72
CA GLY A 429 5.20 21.79 -0.21
C GLY A 429 4.95 21.33 1.21
N TYR A 430 3.69 20.99 1.52
CA TYR A 430 3.27 20.57 2.86
C TYR A 430 2.37 19.34 2.81
N TYR A 431 2.48 18.50 3.84
CA TYR A 431 1.45 17.50 4.13
C TYR A 431 0.21 18.21 4.70
N LEU A 432 -0.97 17.77 4.27
CA LEU A 432 -2.25 18.39 4.62
C LEU A 432 -3.06 17.50 5.58
N ASN A 433 -3.79 18.16 6.48
CA ASN A 433 -4.72 17.47 7.36
C ASN A 433 -5.98 17.06 6.55
N PRO A 434 -6.32 15.78 6.47
CA PRO A 434 -7.46 15.31 5.69
C PRO A 434 -8.80 15.88 6.17
N GLY A 435 -8.95 16.19 7.46
CA GLY A 435 -10.17 16.80 8.01
C GLY A 435 -10.45 18.20 7.47
N CYS A 436 -9.40 18.93 7.11
CA CYS A 436 -9.48 20.26 6.52
C CYS A 436 -9.83 20.21 5.02
N MET A 437 -9.71 19.04 4.40
CA MET A 437 -9.78 18.86 2.95
C MET A 437 -11.05 18.15 2.46
N GLN A 438 -12.00 17.84 3.33
CA GLN A 438 -13.15 16.98 3.02
C GLN A 438 -13.97 17.49 1.82
N ASP A 439 -14.41 18.73 1.86
CA ASP A 439 -15.25 19.29 0.80
C ASP A 439 -14.51 19.38 -0.52
N PHE A 440 -13.27 19.83 -0.48
CA PHE A 440 -12.43 19.92 -1.67
C PHE A 440 -12.21 18.56 -2.32
N SER A 441 -11.82 17.56 -1.54
CA SER A 441 -11.54 16.23 -2.06
C SER A 441 -12.77 15.55 -2.66
N GLU A 442 -13.91 15.63 -2.00
CA GLU A 442 -15.16 15.07 -2.51
C GLU A 442 -15.60 15.76 -3.81
N THR A 443 -15.51 17.10 -3.87
CA THR A 443 -15.85 17.88 -5.06
C THR A 443 -14.95 17.48 -6.23
N ARG A 444 -13.62 17.40 -6.00
CA ARG A 444 -12.68 17.05 -7.07
C ARG A 444 -12.88 15.60 -7.56
N MET A 445 -13.05 14.64 -6.65
CA MET A 445 -13.29 13.24 -7.04
C MET A 445 -14.58 13.08 -7.84
N THR A 446 -15.64 13.75 -7.43
CA THR A 446 -16.92 13.75 -8.16
C THR A 446 -16.76 14.32 -9.56
N GLU A 447 -16.07 15.44 -9.68
CA GLU A 447 -15.78 16.09 -10.96
C GLU A 447 -14.91 15.21 -11.87
N LEU A 448 -13.88 14.58 -11.32
CA LEU A 448 -13.00 13.68 -12.07
C LEU A 448 -13.78 12.49 -12.67
N VAL A 449 -14.62 11.86 -11.88
CA VAL A 449 -15.45 10.74 -12.38
C VAL A 449 -16.35 11.19 -13.54
N GLN A 450 -16.98 12.35 -13.40
CA GLN A 450 -17.85 12.89 -14.45
C GLN A 450 -17.08 13.25 -15.72
N LEU A 451 -15.91 13.87 -15.58
CA LEU A 451 -15.15 14.39 -16.73
C LEU A 451 -14.31 13.33 -17.45
N THR A 452 -13.90 12.27 -16.76
CA THR A 452 -13.00 11.24 -17.31
C THR A 452 -13.72 10.00 -17.80
N GLY A 453 -14.88 9.69 -17.24
CA GLY A 453 -15.60 8.43 -17.49
C GLY A 453 -15.02 7.21 -16.75
N ILE A 454 -14.07 7.41 -15.85
CA ILE A 454 -13.52 6.31 -15.02
C ILE A 454 -14.60 5.68 -14.14
N ASN A 455 -14.44 4.39 -13.85
CA ASN A 455 -15.37 3.63 -12.99
C ASN A 455 -14.70 3.06 -11.74
N SER A 456 -13.50 3.50 -11.40
CA SER A 456 -12.78 3.17 -10.17
C SER A 456 -11.84 4.32 -9.80
N LEU A 457 -11.41 4.37 -8.53
CA LEU A 457 -10.44 5.34 -8.04
C LEU A 457 -9.36 4.65 -7.24
N PHE A 458 -8.14 5.16 -7.35
CA PHE A 458 -7.03 4.85 -6.47
C PHE A 458 -6.57 6.13 -5.78
N LEU A 459 -6.68 6.17 -4.45
CA LEU A 459 -6.22 7.29 -3.62
C LEU A 459 -4.90 6.93 -2.96
N ASP A 460 -3.86 7.68 -3.27
CA ASP A 460 -2.55 7.50 -2.65
C ASP A 460 -2.59 7.92 -1.17
N VAL A 461 -1.84 7.23 -0.32
CA VAL A 461 -1.66 7.49 1.11
C VAL A 461 -2.90 7.25 2.01
N ASP A 462 -4.10 7.51 1.55
CA ASP A 462 -5.31 7.46 2.40
C ASP A 462 -5.54 6.10 3.08
N GLY A 463 -5.14 5.02 2.46
CA GLY A 463 -5.21 3.65 3.02
C GLY A 463 -4.03 3.27 3.89
N THR A 464 -3.13 4.20 4.19
CA THR A 464 -2.00 3.96 5.09
C THR A 464 -2.35 4.34 6.52
N GLY A 465 -1.51 3.94 7.47
CA GLY A 465 -1.57 4.41 8.85
C GLY A 465 -0.78 5.70 9.08
N MET A 466 -0.46 6.45 8.03
CA MET A 466 0.31 7.70 8.15
C MET A 466 -0.57 8.82 8.67
N VAL A 467 -0.75 8.87 9.98
CA VAL A 467 -1.50 9.88 10.71
C VAL A 467 -0.66 10.38 11.87
N SER A 468 -0.86 11.63 12.24
CA SER A 468 -0.12 12.28 13.32
C SER A 468 -1.00 13.31 14.03
N ASP A 469 -0.50 13.79 15.17
CA ASP A 469 -1.10 14.96 15.81
C ASP A 469 -0.84 16.20 14.94
N ASP A 470 -1.82 17.09 14.88
CA ASP A 470 -1.73 18.35 14.15
C ASP A 470 -1.89 19.52 15.13
N TYR A 471 -0.82 20.27 15.29
CA TYR A 471 -0.76 21.45 16.17
C TYR A 471 -1.21 22.73 15.48
N ASN A 472 -1.70 22.65 14.24
CA ASN A 472 -2.24 23.81 13.52
C ASN A 472 -3.46 24.35 14.24
N PRO A 473 -3.49 25.63 14.67
CA PRO A 473 -4.64 26.21 15.37
C PRO A 473 -5.98 26.08 14.61
N ALA A 474 -5.91 26.04 13.27
CA ALA A 474 -7.11 25.93 12.44
C ALA A 474 -7.70 24.50 12.42
N SER A 475 -6.88 23.48 12.70
CA SER A 475 -7.28 22.07 12.61
C SER A 475 -6.78 21.22 13.78
N HIS A 476 -6.44 21.82 14.90
CA HIS A 476 -5.86 21.20 16.10
C HIS A 476 -6.54 19.86 16.46
N THR A 477 -5.95 18.74 15.99
CA THR A 477 -6.51 17.40 16.12
C THR A 477 -5.44 16.38 16.43
N GLY A 478 -5.82 15.31 17.14
CA GLY A 478 -4.94 14.17 17.39
C GLY A 478 -4.91 13.19 16.23
N ALA A 479 -3.99 12.23 16.31
CA ALA A 479 -3.81 11.18 15.31
C ALA A 479 -5.09 10.36 15.06
N ASP A 480 -5.85 10.08 16.12
CA ASP A 480 -7.14 9.38 16.04
C ASP A 480 -8.17 10.14 15.20
N ALA A 481 -8.26 11.45 15.40
CA ALA A 481 -9.16 12.31 14.63
C ALA A 481 -8.70 12.41 13.16
N MET A 482 -7.40 12.42 12.91
CA MET A 482 -6.86 12.42 11.55
C MET A 482 -7.17 11.10 10.83
N ALA A 483 -7.04 9.96 11.50
CA ALA A 483 -7.46 8.66 10.96
C ALA A 483 -8.96 8.62 10.67
N ALA A 484 -9.79 9.16 11.56
CA ALA A 484 -11.22 9.28 11.35
C ALA A 484 -11.54 10.16 10.12
N ALA A 485 -10.79 11.23 9.90
CA ALA A 485 -10.94 12.09 8.73
C ALA A 485 -10.57 11.37 7.42
N ARG A 486 -9.52 10.55 7.42
CA ARG A 486 -9.20 9.68 6.27
C ARG A 486 -10.35 8.71 5.97
N ASN A 487 -10.86 8.05 7.00
CA ASN A 487 -12.00 7.14 6.86
C ASN A 487 -13.25 7.87 6.35
N ASN A 488 -13.49 9.10 6.77
CA ASN A 488 -14.62 9.90 6.27
C ASN A 488 -14.49 10.20 4.77
N ARG A 489 -13.28 10.50 4.30
CA ARG A 489 -13.01 10.66 2.85
C ARG A 489 -13.31 9.37 2.09
N LEU A 490 -12.76 8.25 2.56
CA LEU A 490 -12.98 6.94 1.92
C LEU A 490 -14.46 6.55 1.94
N ARG A 491 -15.13 6.77 3.04
CA ARG A 491 -16.58 6.53 3.17
C ARG A 491 -17.40 7.41 2.22
N SER A 492 -17.03 8.67 2.04
CA SER A 492 -17.73 9.57 1.12
C SER A 492 -17.67 9.09 -0.33
N VAL A 493 -16.57 8.50 -0.74
CA VAL A 493 -16.47 7.85 -2.06
C VAL A 493 -17.45 6.68 -2.15
N ALA A 494 -17.46 5.81 -1.15
CA ALA A 494 -18.36 4.65 -1.12
C ALA A 494 -19.84 5.05 -1.11
N GLU A 495 -20.21 6.06 -0.37
CA GLU A 495 -21.62 6.45 -0.18
C GLU A 495 -22.14 7.44 -1.24
N ASN A 496 -21.30 8.38 -1.69
CA ASN A 496 -21.73 9.50 -2.52
C ASN A 496 -21.31 9.34 -3.99
N ILE A 497 -20.10 8.86 -4.26
CA ILE A 497 -19.61 8.66 -5.62
C ILE A 497 -19.95 7.26 -6.12
N ARG A 498 -19.90 6.26 -5.23
CA ARG A 498 -20.37 4.89 -5.45
C ARG A 498 -19.63 4.16 -6.57
N ILE A 499 -18.32 4.20 -6.51
CA ILE A 499 -17.44 3.42 -7.39
C ILE A 499 -16.43 2.62 -6.57
N PRO A 500 -15.89 1.50 -7.11
CA PRO A 500 -14.84 0.75 -6.44
C PRO A 500 -13.63 1.61 -6.12
N LEU A 501 -13.22 1.60 -4.86
CA LEU A 501 -12.17 2.44 -4.31
C LEU A 501 -11.03 1.61 -3.78
N GLY A 502 -9.81 1.99 -4.15
CA GLY A 502 -8.59 1.45 -3.59
C GLY A 502 -7.61 2.52 -3.15
N SER A 503 -6.55 2.07 -2.48
CA SER A 503 -5.49 2.94 -1.96
C SER A 503 -4.19 2.15 -1.79
N GLU A 504 -3.20 2.76 -1.14
CA GLU A 504 -1.99 2.08 -0.70
C GLU A 504 -2.24 1.28 0.58
N ASP A 505 -1.43 0.27 0.79
CA ASP A 505 -1.28 -0.56 2.01
C ASP A 505 -2.55 -1.28 2.48
N GLY A 506 -3.63 -0.58 2.74
CA GLY A 506 -4.81 -1.14 3.40
C GLY A 506 -4.64 -1.31 4.90
N ASN A 507 -3.94 -0.39 5.58
CA ASN A 507 -3.72 -0.42 7.01
C ASN A 507 -5.02 -0.58 7.80
N ALA A 508 -5.01 -1.36 8.88
CA ALA A 508 -6.19 -1.66 9.68
C ALA A 508 -6.98 -0.42 10.13
N VAL A 509 -6.29 0.69 10.41
CA VAL A 509 -6.94 1.92 10.88
C VAL A 509 -7.71 2.66 9.77
N THR A 510 -7.49 2.32 8.50
CA THR A 510 -8.11 2.97 7.34
C THR A 510 -8.73 1.97 6.34
N ALA A 511 -8.77 0.68 6.65
CA ALA A 511 -9.16 -0.37 5.71
C ALA A 511 -10.67 -0.52 5.51
N GLN A 512 -11.51 -0.04 6.42
CA GLN A 512 -12.93 -0.39 6.47
C GLN A 512 -13.70 -0.09 5.18
N TYR A 513 -13.37 0.97 4.47
CA TYR A 513 -14.10 1.42 3.27
C TYR A 513 -13.36 1.13 1.96
N LEU A 514 -12.19 0.50 2.02
CA LEU A 514 -11.43 0.12 0.83
C LEU A 514 -11.91 -1.21 0.26
N MET A 515 -12.02 -1.30 -1.05
CA MET A 515 -12.23 -2.59 -1.73
C MET A 515 -10.91 -3.27 -2.07
N PHE A 516 -9.88 -2.49 -2.38
CA PHE A 516 -8.55 -3.01 -2.68
C PHE A 516 -7.45 -2.07 -2.19
N ALA A 517 -6.24 -2.63 -2.05
CA ALA A 517 -5.07 -1.86 -1.68
C ALA A 517 -3.81 -2.46 -2.32
N HIS A 518 -2.84 -1.64 -2.60
CA HIS A 518 -1.61 -2.04 -3.27
C HIS A 518 -0.38 -1.85 -2.38
N GLY A 519 0.59 -2.76 -2.49
CA GLY A 519 1.87 -2.62 -1.84
C GLY A 519 1.92 -3.03 -0.37
N THR A 520 0.98 -3.85 0.09
CA THR A 520 0.90 -4.29 1.49
C THR A 520 2.16 -5.04 1.94
N GLU A 521 2.79 -5.76 1.04
CA GLU A 521 3.81 -6.75 1.38
C GLU A 521 5.15 -6.16 1.79
N THR A 522 5.65 -5.17 1.06
CA THR A 522 6.98 -4.60 1.26
C THR A 522 6.95 -3.12 1.61
N ARG A 523 5.98 -2.76 2.41
CA ARG A 523 5.81 -1.38 2.85
C ARG A 523 7.07 -0.85 3.51
N GLY A 524 7.48 0.34 3.11
CA GLY A 524 8.67 0.99 3.65
C GLY A 524 10.01 0.39 3.22
N PHE A 525 9.98 -0.64 2.36
CA PHE A 525 11.19 -1.29 1.89
C PHE A 525 12.17 -0.28 1.28
N GLY A 526 13.36 -0.28 1.82
CA GLY A 526 14.47 0.51 1.29
C GLY A 526 14.38 2.03 1.46
N TRP A 527 13.32 2.58 2.06
CA TRP A 527 13.15 4.04 2.20
C TRP A 527 14.26 4.70 3.02
N SER A 528 14.84 4.01 3.98
CA SER A 528 15.94 4.49 4.79
C SER A 528 17.31 4.23 4.18
N ASP A 529 17.40 3.35 3.19
CA ASP A 529 18.68 2.93 2.59
C ASP A 529 19.08 3.87 1.46
N ALA A 530 20.13 4.66 1.69
CA ALA A 530 20.65 5.62 0.72
C ALA A 530 21.12 4.97 -0.58
N ASP A 531 21.60 3.72 -0.54
CA ASP A 531 22.03 3.00 -1.74
C ASP A 531 20.88 2.70 -2.69
N ILE A 532 19.68 2.60 -2.18
CA ILE A 532 18.48 2.32 -2.98
C ILE A 532 17.87 3.59 -3.55
N HIS A 533 17.84 4.70 -2.77
CA HIS A 533 17.14 5.91 -3.13
C HIS A 533 17.97 7.05 -3.67
N ARG A 534 19.19 7.22 -3.16
CA ARG A 534 19.96 8.46 -3.34
C ARG A 534 21.25 8.26 -4.12
N ASN A 535 21.94 7.17 -3.84
CA ASN A 535 23.25 6.89 -4.44
C ASN A 535 23.09 6.30 -5.83
N LYS A 536 23.07 7.15 -6.85
CA LYS A 536 22.94 6.73 -8.26
C LYS A 536 24.09 5.85 -8.75
N GLN A 537 25.20 5.80 -8.02
CA GLN A 537 26.35 4.95 -8.36
C GLN A 537 26.23 3.56 -7.70
N SER A 538 25.28 3.36 -6.82
CA SER A 538 25.04 2.09 -6.17
C SER A 538 24.52 1.04 -7.16
N PRO A 539 24.97 -0.23 -7.08
CA PRO A 539 24.38 -1.32 -7.87
C PRO A 539 22.94 -1.66 -7.42
N TYR A 540 22.52 -1.14 -6.28
CA TYR A 540 21.17 -1.35 -5.70
C TYR A 540 20.21 -0.20 -5.99
N TYR A 541 20.66 0.84 -6.69
CA TYR A 541 19.81 2.00 -6.97
C TYR A 541 18.60 1.61 -7.83
N LEU A 542 17.40 1.92 -7.36
CA LEU A 542 16.15 1.55 -8.04
C LEU A 542 15.67 2.55 -9.08
N GLY A 543 16.12 3.80 -9.02
CA GLY A 543 15.67 4.85 -9.93
C GLY A 543 14.54 5.71 -9.36
N ALA A 544 13.93 6.50 -10.23
CA ALA A 544 12.89 7.45 -9.85
C ALA A 544 11.50 6.82 -9.84
N TRP A 545 10.61 7.32 -8.95
CA TRP A 545 9.21 6.95 -8.89
C TRP A 545 8.35 7.76 -9.87
N TRP A 546 8.75 8.98 -10.16
CA TRP A 546 8.07 9.95 -11.01
C TRP A 546 9.07 11.06 -11.42
N PRO A 547 8.75 11.95 -12.36
CA PRO A 547 7.53 12.08 -13.17
C PRO A 547 7.60 11.32 -14.49
N GLU A 548 8.50 10.38 -14.64
CA GLU A 548 8.83 9.71 -15.90
C GLU A 548 7.67 8.88 -16.45
N ASN A 549 7.61 8.75 -17.77
CA ASN A 549 6.58 7.93 -18.44
C ASN A 549 6.73 6.44 -18.12
N GLU A 550 7.97 5.98 -17.97
CA GLU A 550 8.31 4.64 -17.50
C GLU A 550 9.27 4.78 -16.33
N PRO A 551 8.78 4.97 -15.08
CA PRO A 551 9.67 5.12 -13.94
C PRO A 551 10.59 3.91 -13.78
N ALA A 552 11.89 4.13 -13.75
CA ALA A 552 12.89 3.07 -13.72
C ALA A 552 12.68 2.08 -12.59
N ILE A 553 12.19 2.54 -11.46
CA ILE A 553 11.91 1.70 -10.28
C ILE A 553 10.94 0.54 -10.58
N PHE A 554 10.04 0.69 -11.55
CA PHE A 554 9.05 -0.34 -11.91
C PHE A 554 9.44 -1.15 -13.15
N PHE A 555 10.35 -0.65 -13.96
CA PHE A 555 10.69 -1.25 -15.25
C PHE A 555 12.10 -1.81 -15.31
N THR A 556 13.04 -1.25 -14.54
CA THR A 556 14.42 -1.71 -14.50
C THR A 556 14.58 -2.79 -13.43
N PRO A 557 15.16 -3.96 -13.77
CA PRO A 557 15.44 -4.99 -12.77
C PRO A 557 16.36 -4.49 -11.66
N GLY A 558 15.91 -4.59 -10.41
CA GLY A 558 16.70 -4.22 -9.25
C GLY A 558 17.54 -5.38 -8.73
N LYS A 559 18.65 -5.04 -8.08
CA LYS A 559 19.49 -5.99 -7.35
C LYS A 559 19.24 -5.83 -5.86
N LEU A 560 19.11 -6.93 -5.13
CA LEU A 560 18.85 -6.94 -3.70
C LEU A 560 20.12 -7.19 -2.88
N LYS A 561 20.24 -6.49 -1.75
CA LYS A 561 21.20 -6.83 -0.71
C LYS A 561 20.78 -8.12 0.00
N ASP A 562 21.75 -8.89 0.50
CA ASP A 562 21.48 -10.15 1.20
C ASP A 562 20.55 -9.97 2.39
N ILE A 563 20.67 -8.87 3.13
CA ILE A 563 19.80 -8.60 4.27
C ILE A 563 18.33 -8.49 3.85
N TYR A 564 18.03 -7.90 2.70
CA TYR A 564 16.65 -7.79 2.21
C TYR A 564 16.13 -9.09 1.60
N LEU A 565 17.02 -9.90 1.02
CA LEU A 565 16.66 -11.26 0.60
C LEU A 565 16.13 -12.07 1.80
N THR A 566 16.72 -11.90 2.97
CA THR A 566 16.28 -12.57 4.20
C THR A 566 15.04 -11.91 4.80
N THR A 567 15.09 -10.61 5.06
CA THR A 567 14.08 -9.94 5.89
C THR A 567 12.84 -9.53 5.12
N GLU A 568 12.94 -9.29 3.83
CA GLU A 568 11.83 -8.82 3.00
C GLU A 568 11.25 -9.90 2.09
N PHE A 569 12.06 -10.84 1.59
CA PHE A 569 11.64 -11.72 0.51
C PHE A 569 11.78 -13.22 0.80
N ASP A 570 12.48 -13.63 1.85
CA ASP A 570 12.59 -15.05 2.18
C ASP A 570 11.25 -15.59 2.68
N PRO A 571 10.63 -16.57 1.99
CA PRO A 571 9.30 -17.05 2.35
C PRO A 571 9.26 -17.74 3.72
N ARG A 572 10.39 -18.26 4.21
CA ARG A 572 10.47 -18.90 5.53
C ARG A 572 10.10 -17.95 6.66
N TRP A 573 10.29 -16.64 6.47
CA TRP A 573 10.07 -15.62 7.48
C TRP A 573 8.82 -14.78 7.19
N ARG A 574 7.88 -15.33 6.43
CA ARG A 574 6.64 -14.65 6.02
C ARG A 574 5.42 -15.33 6.64
N LEU A 575 4.42 -14.54 6.99
CA LEU A 575 3.16 -14.98 7.57
C LEU A 575 1.99 -14.18 6.98
N PRO A 576 0.84 -14.81 6.70
CA PRO A 576 -0.35 -14.10 6.22
C PRO A 576 -1.14 -13.46 7.36
N LEU A 577 -0.51 -12.65 8.20
CA LEU A 577 -1.19 -11.99 9.32
C LEU A 577 -2.26 -11.02 8.85
N TYR A 578 -1.96 -10.22 7.82
CA TYR A 578 -2.93 -9.29 7.26
C TYR A 578 -4.11 -10.04 6.63
N GLN A 579 -3.85 -11.06 5.82
CA GLN A 579 -4.90 -11.84 5.19
C GLN A 579 -5.78 -12.57 6.19
N ALA A 580 -5.24 -13.00 7.33
CA ALA A 580 -6.03 -13.61 8.41
C ALA A 580 -7.11 -12.67 8.95
N VAL A 581 -6.90 -11.35 8.85
CA VAL A 581 -7.89 -10.35 9.23
C VAL A 581 -8.78 -9.94 8.05
N PHE A 582 -8.20 -9.67 6.87
CA PHE A 582 -8.84 -8.89 5.81
C PHE A 582 -8.99 -9.61 4.47
N HIS A 583 -8.66 -10.90 4.33
CA HIS A 583 -8.75 -11.57 3.02
C HIS A 583 -10.10 -11.38 2.33
N ASP A 584 -11.18 -11.48 3.06
CA ASP A 584 -12.55 -11.32 2.57
C ASP A 584 -13.11 -9.89 2.74
N ALA A 585 -12.26 -8.94 3.04
CA ALA A 585 -12.66 -7.54 3.29
C ALA A 585 -11.92 -6.55 2.39
N VAL A 586 -10.64 -6.74 2.12
CA VAL A 586 -9.81 -5.88 1.27
C VAL A 586 -8.95 -6.76 0.37
N ILE A 587 -9.06 -6.56 -0.93
CA ILE A 587 -8.21 -7.24 -1.91
C ILE A 587 -6.87 -6.51 -1.96
N THR A 588 -5.78 -7.18 -1.57
CA THR A 588 -4.46 -6.57 -1.53
C THR A 588 -3.52 -7.18 -2.56
N THR A 589 -2.57 -6.39 -3.03
CA THR A 589 -1.48 -6.87 -3.87
C THR A 589 -0.17 -6.81 -3.12
N LEU A 590 0.79 -7.64 -3.51
CA LEU A 590 2.17 -7.50 -3.09
C LEU A 590 2.78 -6.25 -3.72
N ASP A 591 4.05 -5.97 -3.43
CA ASP A 591 4.74 -4.85 -4.06
C ASP A 591 4.86 -5.04 -5.58
N ASN A 592 5.08 -3.95 -6.30
CA ASN A 592 5.21 -3.93 -7.75
C ASN A 592 6.64 -3.71 -8.24
N LEU A 593 7.63 -3.82 -7.36
CA LEU A 593 9.05 -3.66 -7.70
C LEU A 593 9.57 -4.88 -8.45
N LYS A 594 10.55 -4.68 -9.31
CA LYS A 594 11.08 -5.75 -10.16
C LYS A 594 12.42 -6.26 -9.65
N PHE A 595 12.40 -7.43 -9.02
CA PHE A 595 13.60 -8.11 -8.52
C PHE A 595 13.68 -9.52 -9.09
N PRO A 596 14.50 -9.75 -10.12
CA PRO A 596 14.58 -11.07 -10.79
C PRO A 596 14.88 -12.23 -9.85
N ALA A 597 15.70 -11.99 -8.82
CA ALA A 597 16.09 -13.03 -7.87
C ALA A 597 14.92 -13.60 -7.05
N VAL A 598 13.81 -12.86 -6.92
CA VAL A 598 12.68 -13.26 -6.07
C VAL A 598 11.35 -13.31 -6.82
N THR A 599 11.36 -13.18 -8.14
CA THR A 599 10.11 -13.13 -8.94
C THR A 599 9.25 -14.38 -8.73
N THR A 600 9.83 -15.58 -8.83
CA THR A 600 9.09 -16.83 -8.63
C THR A 600 8.57 -16.96 -7.21
N THR A 601 9.36 -16.59 -6.21
CA THR A 601 8.95 -16.59 -4.80
C THR A 601 7.75 -15.68 -4.58
N ARG A 602 7.76 -14.49 -5.15
CA ARG A 602 6.66 -13.52 -5.02
C ARG A 602 5.39 -14.02 -5.72
N GLU A 603 5.51 -14.63 -6.88
CA GLU A 603 4.37 -15.24 -7.58
C GLU A 603 3.74 -16.36 -6.77
N LEU A 604 4.55 -17.26 -6.23
CA LEU A 604 4.09 -18.34 -5.37
C LEU A 604 3.44 -17.81 -4.08
N LEU A 605 4.03 -16.80 -3.47
CA LEU A 605 3.49 -16.19 -2.25
C LEU A 605 2.12 -15.53 -2.50
N SER A 606 2.00 -14.80 -3.60
CA SER A 606 0.74 -14.20 -4.04
C SER A 606 -0.36 -15.25 -4.21
N GLN A 607 -0.05 -16.35 -4.85
CA GLN A 607 -0.99 -17.45 -5.04
C GLN A 607 -1.33 -18.15 -3.71
N LEU A 608 -0.34 -18.37 -2.84
CA LEU A 608 -0.54 -18.98 -1.53
C LEU A 608 -1.53 -18.17 -0.67
N TYR A 609 -1.40 -16.86 -0.70
CA TYR A 609 -2.27 -15.94 0.07
C TYR A 609 -3.57 -15.61 -0.67
N ASN A 610 -3.73 -16.08 -1.89
CA ASN A 610 -4.86 -15.78 -2.77
C ASN A 610 -5.06 -14.28 -2.97
N THR A 611 -3.96 -13.58 -3.26
CA THR A 611 -3.93 -12.16 -3.58
C THR A 611 -3.64 -11.95 -5.06
N PRO A 612 -4.24 -10.93 -5.69
CA PRO A 612 -4.01 -10.70 -7.12
C PRO A 612 -2.58 -10.26 -7.41
N PRO A 613 -2.05 -10.62 -8.59
CA PRO A 613 -0.81 -10.04 -9.08
C PRO A 613 -0.99 -8.57 -9.46
N LEU A 614 0.09 -7.80 -9.36
CA LEU A 614 0.17 -6.41 -9.76
C LEU A 614 1.31 -6.23 -10.77
N TYR A 615 0.98 -5.63 -11.92
CA TYR A 615 1.96 -5.38 -12.98
C TYR A 615 2.03 -3.90 -13.33
N ASN A 616 3.21 -3.48 -13.77
CA ASN A 616 3.42 -2.17 -14.40
C ASN A 616 3.66 -2.39 -15.89
N LEU A 617 2.83 -1.79 -16.72
CA LEU A 617 2.89 -1.93 -18.17
C LEU A 617 2.98 -0.60 -18.89
N SER A 618 3.68 -0.62 -20.02
CA SER A 618 3.64 0.38 -21.07
C SER A 618 3.43 -0.32 -22.43
N ARG A 619 3.24 0.44 -23.49
CA ARG A 619 3.17 -0.17 -24.83
C ARG A 619 4.43 -0.92 -25.22
N ASN A 620 5.58 -0.48 -24.70
CA ASN A 620 6.88 -1.11 -25.00
C ASN A 620 7.11 -2.42 -24.23
N THR A 621 6.41 -2.67 -23.14
CA THR A 621 6.68 -3.79 -22.24
C THR A 621 5.58 -4.85 -22.23
N VAL A 622 4.39 -4.55 -22.73
CA VAL A 622 3.23 -5.44 -22.61
C VAL A 622 3.49 -6.82 -23.22
N GLN A 623 4.07 -6.89 -24.42
CA GLN A 623 4.31 -8.16 -25.12
C GLN A 623 5.27 -9.07 -24.35
N LYS A 624 6.29 -8.51 -23.73
CA LYS A 624 7.25 -9.27 -22.93
C LYS A 624 6.63 -9.86 -21.66
N ARG A 625 5.64 -9.19 -21.09
CA ARG A 625 5.04 -9.57 -19.81
C ARG A 625 3.81 -10.46 -19.95
N LEU A 626 3.19 -10.49 -21.11
CA LEU A 626 1.98 -11.29 -21.34
C LEU A 626 2.11 -12.76 -20.96
N PRO A 627 3.18 -13.51 -21.32
CA PRO A 627 3.26 -14.93 -20.97
C PRO A 627 3.17 -15.18 -19.45
N ALA A 628 3.88 -14.39 -18.65
CA ALA A 628 3.82 -14.50 -17.18
C ALA A 628 2.45 -14.13 -16.64
N MET A 629 1.83 -13.08 -17.19
CA MET A 629 0.50 -12.63 -16.79
C MET A 629 -0.57 -13.67 -17.10
N ILE A 630 -0.53 -14.27 -18.28
CA ILE A 630 -1.45 -15.34 -18.70
C ILE A 630 -1.35 -16.53 -17.75
N LYS A 631 -0.13 -16.96 -17.43
CA LYS A 631 0.10 -18.08 -16.51
C LYS A 631 -0.47 -17.79 -15.14
N SER A 632 -0.12 -16.65 -14.57
CA SER A 632 -0.58 -16.24 -13.24
C SER A 632 -2.10 -16.12 -13.17
N ASP A 633 -2.72 -15.49 -14.18
CA ASP A 633 -4.17 -15.34 -14.28
C ASP A 633 -4.89 -16.69 -14.36
N SER A 634 -4.34 -17.65 -15.11
CA SER A 634 -4.92 -18.98 -15.26
C SER A 634 -5.06 -19.73 -13.94
N ILE A 635 -4.25 -19.41 -12.96
CA ILE A 635 -4.26 -20.01 -11.63
C ILE A 635 -5.06 -19.15 -10.65
N PHE A 636 -4.74 -17.85 -10.59
CA PHE A 636 -5.34 -16.93 -9.63
C PHE A 636 -6.84 -16.73 -9.85
N ARG A 637 -7.27 -16.45 -11.08
CA ARG A 637 -8.66 -16.08 -11.36
C ARG A 637 -9.68 -17.15 -10.93
N PRO A 638 -9.54 -18.43 -11.32
CA PRO A 638 -10.49 -19.45 -10.89
C PRO A 638 -10.52 -19.64 -9.36
N LEU A 639 -9.36 -19.61 -8.71
CA LEU A 639 -9.26 -19.75 -7.25
C LEU A 639 -9.89 -18.56 -6.54
N HIS A 640 -9.59 -17.35 -6.96
CA HIS A 640 -10.14 -16.15 -6.34
C HIS A 640 -11.65 -16.02 -6.53
N GLN A 641 -12.17 -16.48 -7.67
CA GLN A 641 -13.62 -16.54 -7.89
C GLN A 641 -14.36 -17.39 -6.85
N GLN A 642 -13.69 -18.38 -6.27
CA GLN A 642 -14.24 -19.19 -5.18
C GLN A 642 -13.93 -18.62 -3.80
N LEU A 643 -12.76 -18.00 -3.64
CA LEU A 643 -12.21 -17.65 -2.32
C LEU A 643 -12.38 -16.17 -1.94
N TRP A 644 -12.78 -15.29 -2.85
CA TRP A 644 -12.84 -13.85 -2.61
C TRP A 644 -13.63 -13.44 -1.37
N ASN A 645 -14.68 -14.18 -1.04
CA ASN A 645 -15.56 -13.92 0.11
C ASN A 645 -15.31 -14.90 1.27
N LYS A 646 -14.19 -15.63 1.25
CA LYS A 646 -13.82 -16.56 2.31
C LYS A 646 -12.74 -15.96 3.18
N ALA A 647 -12.86 -16.16 4.49
CA ALA A 647 -11.80 -15.79 5.43
C ALA A 647 -10.61 -16.74 5.29
N LEU A 648 -9.41 -16.23 5.47
CA LEU A 648 -8.21 -17.04 5.64
C LEU A 648 -8.13 -17.43 7.11
N THR A 649 -8.31 -18.71 7.42
CA THR A 649 -8.51 -19.21 8.79
C THR A 649 -7.31 -19.92 9.37
N GLY A 650 -6.36 -20.34 8.55
CA GLY A 650 -5.21 -21.10 9.04
C GLY A 650 -4.00 -20.98 8.13
N PHE A 651 -2.85 -21.23 8.73
CA PHE A 651 -1.55 -21.28 8.07
C PHE A 651 -0.66 -22.25 8.81
N ARG A 652 0.13 -23.02 8.08
CA ARG A 652 1.14 -23.88 8.69
C ARG A 652 2.29 -24.18 7.75
N TRP A 653 3.45 -24.46 8.36
CA TRP A 653 4.61 -25.00 7.68
C TRP A 653 4.48 -26.54 7.67
N LEU A 654 4.67 -27.16 6.51
CA LEU A 654 4.55 -28.61 6.36
C LEU A 654 5.91 -29.32 6.41
N ASP A 655 6.99 -28.56 6.48
CA ASP A 655 8.35 -29.07 6.61
C ASP A 655 9.14 -28.32 7.69
N SER A 656 10.26 -28.89 8.13
CA SER A 656 11.08 -28.31 9.18
C SER A 656 11.83 -27.02 8.77
N ASP A 657 12.07 -26.84 7.47
CA ASP A 657 12.77 -25.69 6.93
C ASP A 657 11.84 -24.50 6.62
N GLY A 658 10.52 -24.70 6.69
CA GLY A 658 9.54 -23.65 6.41
C GLY A 658 9.34 -23.32 4.93
N LEU A 659 9.76 -24.18 4.02
CA LEU A 659 9.68 -23.97 2.58
C LEU A 659 8.42 -24.53 1.94
N VAL A 660 7.73 -25.45 2.60
CA VAL A 660 6.40 -25.92 2.19
C VAL A 660 5.36 -25.33 3.12
N GLN A 661 4.50 -24.50 2.57
CA GLN A 661 3.53 -23.73 3.35
C GLN A 661 2.12 -23.95 2.84
N GLN A 662 1.16 -23.93 3.78
CA GLN A 662 -0.24 -24.17 3.47
C GLN A 662 -1.11 -23.10 4.11
N THR A 663 -2.02 -22.54 3.33
CA THR A 663 -3.12 -21.70 3.81
C THR A 663 -4.43 -22.44 3.77
N GLN A 664 -5.31 -22.09 4.72
CA GLN A 664 -6.63 -22.68 4.87
C GLN A 664 -7.69 -21.60 4.87
N PHE A 665 -8.81 -21.87 4.24
CA PHE A 665 -9.90 -20.90 4.09
C PHE A 665 -11.18 -21.42 4.76
N SER A 666 -12.11 -20.52 5.04
CA SER A 666 -13.30 -20.80 5.83
C SER A 666 -14.26 -21.82 5.20
N ASP A 667 -14.16 -22.08 3.92
CA ASP A 667 -14.95 -23.08 3.21
C ASP A 667 -14.29 -24.48 3.20
N GLY A 668 -13.12 -24.62 3.81
CA GLY A 668 -12.33 -25.85 3.81
C GLY A 668 -11.32 -25.97 2.67
N SER A 669 -11.26 -24.99 1.78
CA SER A 669 -10.23 -24.94 0.73
C SER A 669 -8.85 -24.82 1.33
N VAL A 670 -7.84 -25.44 0.70
CA VAL A 670 -6.44 -25.33 1.07
C VAL A 670 -5.58 -25.04 -0.15
N ILE A 671 -4.56 -24.21 0.06
CA ILE A 671 -3.52 -23.94 -0.95
C ILE A 671 -2.18 -24.31 -0.33
N THR A 672 -1.41 -25.15 -1.00
CA THR A 672 -0.07 -25.56 -0.56
C THR A 672 0.95 -25.15 -1.60
N VAL A 673 2.05 -24.57 -1.15
CA VAL A 673 3.14 -24.11 -2.00
C VAL A 673 4.46 -24.67 -1.50
N ASN A 674 5.27 -25.20 -2.42
CA ASN A 674 6.67 -25.52 -2.18
C ASN A 674 7.53 -24.43 -2.82
N PHE A 675 8.22 -23.64 -1.99
CA PHE A 675 9.11 -22.56 -2.43
C PHE A 675 10.51 -23.05 -2.83
N ALA A 676 10.86 -24.29 -2.49
CA ALA A 676 12.18 -24.84 -2.76
C ALA A 676 12.37 -25.21 -4.24
N ASP A 677 13.63 -25.28 -4.65
CA ASP A 677 14.04 -25.73 -5.98
C ASP A 677 14.13 -27.26 -6.11
N HIS A 678 13.71 -27.99 -5.08
CA HIS A 678 13.67 -29.45 -5.03
C HIS A 678 12.38 -29.93 -4.38
N ALA A 679 12.02 -31.17 -4.62
CA ALA A 679 10.80 -31.74 -4.02
C ALA A 679 10.94 -31.92 -2.50
N ILE A 680 9.90 -31.53 -1.76
CA ILE A 680 9.83 -31.69 -0.30
C ILE A 680 8.43 -32.22 0.04
N ALA A 681 8.36 -33.21 0.92
CA ALA A 681 7.10 -33.77 1.45
C ALA A 681 6.11 -34.20 0.35
N GLY A 682 6.61 -34.64 -0.80
CA GLY A 682 5.78 -35.04 -1.92
C GLY A 682 5.31 -33.91 -2.84
N TYR A 683 5.67 -32.68 -2.54
CA TYR A 683 5.35 -31.53 -3.38
C TYR A 683 6.51 -31.23 -4.34
N PRO A 684 6.22 -31.08 -5.66
CA PRO A 684 7.27 -30.75 -6.65
C PRO A 684 7.97 -29.43 -6.35
N PRO A 685 9.19 -29.22 -6.91
CA PRO A 685 9.88 -27.93 -6.74
C PRO A 685 9.08 -26.79 -7.30
N ARG A 686 9.10 -25.63 -6.59
CA ARG A 686 8.47 -24.39 -7.02
C ARG A 686 7.06 -24.61 -7.55
N SER A 687 6.22 -25.23 -6.73
CA SER A 687 4.91 -25.69 -7.13
C SER A 687 3.80 -25.19 -6.23
N LEU A 688 2.59 -25.20 -6.79
CA LEU A 688 1.35 -24.93 -6.10
C LEU A 688 0.43 -26.13 -6.25
N SER A 689 -0.23 -26.49 -5.15
CA SER A 689 -1.32 -27.46 -5.13
C SER A 689 -2.49 -26.82 -4.38
N ALA A 690 -3.60 -26.58 -5.06
CA ALA A 690 -4.81 -26.06 -4.46
C ALA A 690 -5.90 -27.12 -4.49
N ILE A 691 -6.55 -27.35 -3.36
CA ILE A 691 -7.70 -28.25 -3.22
C ILE A 691 -8.88 -27.37 -2.79
N PRO A 692 -9.67 -26.87 -3.76
CA PRO A 692 -10.83 -26.06 -3.44
C PRO A 692 -11.94 -26.93 -2.83
N ALA A 693 -12.78 -26.33 -1.99
CA ALA A 693 -13.94 -27.00 -1.40
C ALA A 693 -14.91 -27.47 -2.49
N GLU A 694 -15.03 -26.67 -3.56
CA GLU A 694 -15.83 -27.00 -4.73
C GLU A 694 -14.95 -26.90 -5.98
N GLY A 695 -15.04 -27.88 -6.86
CA GLY A 695 -14.25 -27.91 -8.08
C GLY A 695 -13.07 -28.88 -8.04
N LYS A 696 -12.26 -28.83 -9.08
CA LYS A 696 -11.14 -29.75 -9.27
C LYS A 696 -9.86 -29.20 -8.61
N PRO A 697 -8.99 -30.11 -8.12
CA PRO A 697 -7.66 -29.71 -7.70
C PRO A 697 -6.90 -28.96 -8.80
N VAL A 698 -6.13 -27.96 -8.40
CA VAL A 698 -5.27 -27.19 -9.29
C VAL A 698 -3.81 -27.45 -8.91
N ASN A 699 -3.02 -27.87 -9.88
CA ASN A 699 -1.58 -28.07 -9.70
C ASN A 699 -0.83 -27.24 -10.76
N ALA A 700 0.20 -26.55 -10.33
CA ALA A 700 1.02 -25.71 -11.20
C ALA A 700 2.47 -25.73 -10.76
N ALA A 701 3.37 -25.53 -11.72
CA ALA A 701 4.81 -25.34 -11.50
C ALA A 701 5.23 -23.98 -12.05
N PHE A 702 6.17 -23.35 -11.35
CA PHE A 702 6.65 -22.00 -11.68
C PHE A 702 8.12 -21.97 -12.03
#